data_239eb97de8792f46042b30f2993705ec
#
_entry.id   239eb97de8792f46042b30f2993705ec
#
_cell.length_a   1.000
_cell.length_b   1.000
_cell.length_c   1.000
_cell.angle_alpha   90.00
_cell.angle_beta   90.00
_cell.angle_gamma   90.00
#
_symmetry.space_group_name_H-M   'P 1'
#
loop_
_entity.id
_entity.type
_entity.pdbx_description
1 polymer ?
#
loop_
_entity_poly.entity_id
_entity_poly.type
_entity_poly.pdbx_seq_one_letter_code
_entity_poly.pdbx_strand_id
1 'polypeptide(L)'
;VFRISNNQTLFMNKLITLIPFLSAALPLVAGVPLVTGGKPTAEIVLAAEAAPSVKTAANELQKHLEAMSGAKLPIVAQASSDVANQVYVGESEATRKLGFTLDDVKYDGFKIVAEKNHVILAGREIDIFNKSFKKWKDLRGGRQGIWEKLIGRKWRLPPMIDPRDFSKEFDFFALDGTGTLYAAYDLLEQLGMRWYAPMADLGLVTPKLADISIKEQNIKKEPEFPVRMFTDVKLGDSADAFLWNKFLKGGVGTPAFVPTYHSLSGPLALYPNEQPQEYYGKIQGQTIHSIPRLSNEKLRAHMLEYLELVDQHFPGMDYVSLGQPDGWSLLDSDDTAAGWDKFSERGQGGRFSDYAWDFNLDLRKRYMEKHPEKKFVVMAYSITSRVPASLEKVPDNMLVVFTETSAFWMMPDRLQELEYRNEWIAKMSSKDQLLIWEYYLQHAPNYNFPPVPVIFPGLMKKNFDGLYDHALGFLVEVGWKSGADVTKEKDKPQVARPWISHIMLYLHGKLCWDRNLDVQATLNEYYDLFYGPAKAEMKEFFEFAESVWISPKARQITTAGGFLKPDDVDRYFDILRRAKEKAGDTIYGQRIDGIRKEMDDLSQLFEKLKRKGPNLQIKASKAKPQIDGDLDKPFWRKDDPKGDGFHPLVDMRTGEKPEHLQTKVSFRWLNDNSSLIIGIDCEEPKMDKLREACKSPDSPAIYGDDMVEIRLETGTGIRPFIAINSAGVVFDECITERLEDLPNFYRVSKVAVKKYPHRWTAEVQVDAKPISGGRPTNSLSWGVNICRQRMAGNEPEHYMLSPSGTKFNEPTCMGNIFVGK
;
A
#
# COMPACT_ATOMS: atom_id res chain seq x y z
N VAL A 1 -4.97 -52.46 21.17
CA VAL A 1 -4.87 -53.62 22.08
C VAL A 1 -4.08 -53.15 23.28
N PHE A 2 -4.74 -52.92 24.27
CA PHE A 2 -4.80 -53.27 25.67
C PHE A 2 -5.43 -52.17 26.52
N ARG A 3 -6.48 -52.59 27.11
CA ARG A 3 -7.36 -52.04 28.13
C ARG A 3 -6.81 -52.26 29.53
N ILE A 4 -7.46 -51.56 30.48
CA ILE A 4 -7.71 -51.96 31.91
C ILE A 4 -6.88 -51.07 32.86
N SER A 5 -7.40 -50.58 33.98
CA SER A 5 -8.71 -50.44 34.67
C SER A 5 -8.53 -49.65 35.93
N ASN A 6 -9.57 -48.91 36.29
CA ASN A 6 -10.21 -48.63 37.60
C ASN A 6 -9.46 -48.71 38.93
N ASN A 7 -9.75 -47.68 39.70
CA ASN A 7 -10.14 -47.64 41.14
C ASN A 7 -9.05 -47.81 42.22
N GLN A 8 -8.90 -46.69 42.97
CA GLN A 8 -9.35 -46.78 44.38
C GLN A 8 -9.34 -45.42 45.09
N THR A 9 -10.51 -45.05 45.58
CA THR A 9 -10.77 -44.01 46.57
C THR A 9 -10.26 -44.48 47.97
N LEU A 10 -9.52 -43.59 48.65
CA LEU A 10 -9.41 -43.70 50.09
C LEU A 10 -9.26 -42.32 50.74
N PHE A 11 -10.24 -42.05 51.58
CA PHE A 11 -10.27 -40.96 52.56
C PHE A 11 -9.08 -41.01 53.52
N MET A 12 -8.46 -39.88 53.84
CA MET A 12 -8.03 -39.61 55.22
C MET A 12 -7.95 -38.11 55.55
N ASN A 13 -8.47 -37.81 56.71
CA ASN A 13 -8.69 -36.50 57.29
C ASN A 13 -7.44 -35.78 57.78
N LYS A 14 -7.53 -34.45 57.70
CA LYS A 14 -7.06 -33.40 58.60
C LYS A 14 -5.75 -33.61 59.36
N LEU A 15 -4.78 -32.75 59.04
CA LEU A 15 -4.00 -32.00 60.02
C LEU A 15 -3.65 -30.61 59.45
N ILE A 16 -4.28 -29.57 60.00
CA ILE A 16 -3.95 -28.19 59.76
C ILE A 16 -2.73 -27.89 60.63
N THR A 17 -1.54 -27.87 60.07
CA THR A 17 -0.35 -27.30 60.69
C THR A 17 -0.21 -25.88 60.21
N LEU A 18 -0.45 -24.90 61.06
CA LEU A 18 -0.10 -23.49 60.84
C LEU A 18 1.42 -23.40 60.67
N ILE A 19 1.84 -23.18 59.43
CA ILE A 19 3.19 -22.70 59.13
C ILE A 19 3.11 -21.17 59.15
N PRO A 20 3.90 -20.49 60.00
CA PRO A 20 3.95 -19.04 59.97
C PRO A 20 4.54 -18.64 58.59
N PHE A 21 3.76 -17.88 57.79
CA PHE A 21 4.27 -17.20 56.63
C PHE A 21 5.36 -16.22 57.09
N LEU A 22 6.62 -16.66 57.02
CA LEU A 22 7.74 -15.75 56.92
C LEU A 22 7.54 -15.03 55.57
N SER A 23 7.06 -13.79 55.59
CA SER A 23 7.16 -12.90 54.47
C SER A 23 8.66 -12.69 54.18
N ALA A 24 9.22 -13.54 53.34
CA ALA A 24 10.49 -13.24 52.71
C ALA A 24 10.22 -11.96 51.90
N ALA A 25 10.65 -10.82 52.42
CA ALA A 25 10.76 -9.60 51.67
C ALA A 25 11.65 -9.96 50.45
N LEU A 26 11.01 -10.09 49.26
CA LEU A 26 11.76 -10.09 48.03
C LEU A 26 12.65 -8.85 48.08
N PRO A 27 13.94 -8.95 47.72
CA PRO A 27 14.80 -7.78 47.71
C PRO A 27 14.11 -6.73 46.83
N LEU A 28 13.80 -5.56 47.39
CA LEU A 28 13.39 -4.42 46.62
C LEU A 28 14.48 -4.23 45.57
N VAL A 29 14.16 -4.49 44.30
CA VAL A 29 15.06 -4.11 43.19
C VAL A 29 15.22 -2.62 43.33
N ALA A 30 16.42 -2.19 43.69
CA ALA A 30 16.74 -0.76 43.83
C ALA A 30 16.36 -0.05 42.53
N GLY A 31 15.54 0.97 42.60
CA GLY A 31 15.08 1.74 41.48
C GLY A 31 14.95 3.22 41.83
N VAL A 32 14.87 4.09 40.87
CA VAL A 32 14.68 5.55 41.06
C VAL A 32 13.17 5.83 41.17
N PRO A 33 12.65 6.18 42.37
CA PRO A 33 11.23 6.49 42.55
C PRO A 33 10.89 7.83 41.92
N LEU A 34 9.92 7.85 41.03
CA LEU A 34 9.41 9.07 40.40
C LEU A 34 8.10 9.54 41.02
N VAL A 35 7.25 8.58 41.42
CA VAL A 35 5.96 8.82 42.07
C VAL A 35 5.81 7.82 43.20
N THR A 36 5.35 8.27 44.35
CA THR A 36 5.05 7.44 45.53
C THR A 36 3.72 7.85 46.13
N GLY A 37 2.78 6.88 46.23
CA GLY A 37 1.44 7.13 46.74
C GLY A 37 0.69 8.23 45.98
N GLY A 38 0.84 8.30 44.67
CA GLY A 38 0.21 9.33 43.83
C GLY A 38 0.80 10.74 43.99
N LYS A 39 1.98 10.89 44.61
CA LYS A 39 2.67 12.18 44.77
C LYS A 39 4.00 12.17 44.03
N PRO A 40 4.41 13.28 43.36
CA PRO A 40 5.71 13.37 42.71
C PRO A 40 6.84 13.31 43.71
N THR A 41 7.84 12.45 43.47
CA THR A 41 9.08 12.32 44.26
C THR A 41 10.32 12.61 43.43
N ALA A 42 10.10 13.03 42.19
CA ALA A 42 11.15 13.43 41.24
C ALA A 42 10.72 14.68 40.47
N GLU A 43 11.67 15.31 39.82
CA GLU A 43 11.47 16.41 38.87
C GLU A 43 12.09 16.09 37.51
N ILE A 44 11.57 16.66 36.44
CA ILE A 44 12.12 16.57 35.09
C ILE A 44 13.07 17.75 34.86
N VAL A 45 14.33 17.46 34.60
CA VAL A 45 15.35 18.48 34.34
C VAL A 45 15.55 18.64 32.84
N LEU A 46 15.24 19.81 32.31
CA LEU A 46 15.31 20.15 30.90
C LEU A 46 16.13 21.40 30.70
N ALA A 47 17.24 21.33 29.95
CA ALA A 47 18.08 22.48 29.64
C ALA A 47 17.26 23.60 28.95
N ALA A 48 17.56 24.88 29.33
CA ALA A 48 16.80 26.04 28.81
C ALA A 48 16.85 26.12 27.27
N GLU A 49 18.01 25.81 26.68
CA GLU A 49 18.25 25.85 25.23
C GLU A 49 18.01 24.49 24.55
N ALA A 50 17.21 23.62 25.17
CA ALA A 50 16.89 22.33 24.59
C ALA A 50 16.20 22.47 23.21
N ALA A 51 16.50 21.54 22.29
CA ALA A 51 15.85 21.49 20.99
C ALA A 51 14.32 21.27 21.11
N PRO A 52 13.52 21.69 20.12
CA PRO A 52 12.06 21.50 20.15
C PRO A 52 11.63 20.04 20.41
N SER A 53 12.29 19.07 19.77
CA SER A 53 12.03 17.63 19.98
C SER A 53 12.30 17.19 21.42
N VAL A 54 13.35 17.71 22.05
CA VAL A 54 13.70 17.42 23.45
C VAL A 54 12.70 18.07 24.41
N LYS A 55 12.23 19.28 24.10
CA LYS A 55 11.12 19.92 24.86
C LYS A 55 9.83 19.11 24.77
N THR A 56 9.52 18.61 23.58
CA THR A 56 8.37 17.72 23.37
C THR A 56 8.52 16.42 24.17
N ALA A 57 9.73 15.84 24.22
CA ALA A 57 10.00 14.63 25.02
C ALA A 57 9.70 14.84 26.52
N ALA A 58 10.11 15.98 27.08
CA ALA A 58 9.86 16.30 28.48
C ALA A 58 8.34 16.50 28.76
N ASN A 59 7.63 17.17 27.84
CA ASN A 59 6.19 17.40 27.97
C ASN A 59 5.39 16.10 27.83
N GLU A 60 5.72 15.24 26.87
CA GLU A 60 5.06 13.94 26.69
C GLU A 60 5.34 13.03 27.90
N LEU A 61 6.58 13.00 28.41
CA LEU A 61 6.89 12.27 29.63
C LEU A 61 6.03 12.75 30.80
N GLN A 62 5.98 14.06 31.07
CA GLN A 62 5.16 14.64 32.14
C GLN A 62 3.68 14.27 31.97
N LYS A 63 3.12 14.50 30.79
CA LYS A 63 1.71 14.22 30.45
C LYS A 63 1.31 12.77 30.72
N HIS A 64 2.13 11.83 30.26
CA HIS A 64 1.81 10.42 30.39
C HIS A 64 2.06 9.85 31.80
N LEU A 65 3.09 10.33 32.52
CA LEU A 65 3.30 9.99 33.94
C LEU A 65 2.13 10.51 34.80
N GLU A 66 1.67 11.75 34.54
CA GLU A 66 0.47 12.31 35.20
C GLU A 66 -0.78 11.50 34.86
N ALA A 67 -0.97 11.09 33.61
CA ALA A 67 -2.10 10.25 33.21
C ALA A 67 -2.09 8.85 33.90
N MET A 68 -0.89 8.28 34.11
CA MET A 68 -0.74 7.00 34.81
C MET A 68 -1.02 7.10 36.31
N SER A 69 -0.48 8.13 36.97
CA SER A 69 -0.38 8.19 38.43
C SER A 69 -1.22 9.27 39.10
N GLY A 70 -1.69 10.25 38.36
CA GLY A 70 -2.30 11.47 38.90
C GLY A 70 -1.26 12.49 39.41
N ALA A 71 0.03 12.15 39.43
CA ALA A 71 1.10 13.00 39.93
C ALA A 71 1.80 13.75 38.78
N LYS A 72 1.81 15.07 38.87
CA LYS A 72 2.48 15.95 37.89
C LYS A 72 3.89 16.26 38.36
N LEU A 73 4.91 15.69 37.70
CA LEU A 73 6.30 16.01 37.95
C LEU A 73 6.60 17.43 37.43
N PRO A 74 7.26 18.31 38.23
CA PRO A 74 7.65 19.61 37.71
C PRO A 74 8.73 19.51 36.66
N ILE A 75 8.68 20.38 35.62
CA ILE A 75 9.76 20.56 34.66
C ILE A 75 10.57 21.78 35.07
N VAL A 76 11.85 21.61 35.33
CA VAL A 76 12.78 22.65 35.81
C VAL A 76 14.02 22.76 34.92
N ALA A 77 14.62 23.96 34.84
CA ALA A 77 15.81 24.17 34.06
C ALA A 77 17.12 23.65 34.72
N GLN A 78 17.10 23.56 36.04
CA GLN A 78 18.21 23.09 36.85
C GLN A 78 17.66 22.21 37.99
N ALA A 79 18.40 21.17 38.34
CA ALA A 79 18.05 20.29 39.44
C ALA A 79 17.93 21.04 40.77
N SER A 80 16.84 20.83 41.50
CA SER A 80 16.59 21.41 42.82
C SER A 80 17.31 20.60 43.91
N SER A 81 17.90 21.30 44.89
CA SER A 81 18.52 20.62 46.01
C SER A 81 17.54 19.86 46.92
N ASP A 82 16.28 20.25 46.90
CA ASP A 82 15.22 19.76 47.76
C ASP A 82 14.47 18.54 47.20
N VAL A 83 14.74 18.20 45.95
CA VAL A 83 14.13 17.03 45.29
C VAL A 83 15.18 15.92 45.17
N ALA A 84 14.89 14.77 45.76
CA ALA A 84 15.84 13.68 45.86
C ALA A 84 16.17 13.02 44.51
N ASN A 85 15.22 12.95 43.62
CA ASN A 85 15.36 12.23 42.36
C ASN A 85 15.16 13.16 41.12
N GLN A 86 15.97 12.94 40.09
CA GLN A 86 15.93 13.75 38.88
C GLN A 86 15.75 12.88 37.63
N VAL A 87 14.92 13.36 36.67
CA VAL A 87 14.83 12.81 35.33
C VAL A 87 15.37 13.80 34.34
N TYR A 88 16.61 13.61 33.90
CA TYR A 88 17.25 14.45 32.89
C TYR A 88 16.77 14.06 31.49
N VAL A 89 16.26 15.03 30.75
CA VAL A 89 15.78 14.83 29.36
C VAL A 89 16.70 15.59 28.41
N GLY A 90 17.33 14.82 27.53
CA GLY A 90 18.36 15.30 26.59
C GLY A 90 19.78 15.35 27.16
N GLU A 91 20.75 15.34 26.27
CA GLU A 91 22.15 15.56 26.64
C GLU A 91 22.35 17.03 27.02
N SER A 92 23.08 17.28 28.11
CA SER A 92 23.33 18.60 28.68
C SER A 92 24.67 18.63 29.44
N GLU A 93 25.08 19.81 29.87
CA GLU A 93 26.26 19.94 30.73
C GLU A 93 26.07 19.15 32.04
N ALA A 94 24.85 19.13 32.60
CA ALA A 94 24.55 18.38 33.80
C ALA A 94 24.71 16.87 33.61
N THR A 95 24.22 16.31 32.52
CA THR A 95 24.36 14.88 32.22
C THR A 95 25.80 14.49 31.91
N ARG A 96 26.58 15.37 31.26
CA ARG A 96 28.02 15.14 31.03
C ARG A 96 28.84 15.12 32.33
N LYS A 97 28.49 15.95 33.33
CA LYS A 97 29.07 15.89 34.67
C LYS A 97 28.78 14.57 35.38
N LEU A 98 27.69 13.88 35.01
CA LEU A 98 27.37 12.52 35.50
C LEU A 98 28.09 11.43 34.67
N GLY A 99 28.96 11.80 33.72
CA GLY A 99 29.66 10.84 32.88
C GLY A 99 28.88 10.29 31.69
N PHE A 100 27.72 10.91 31.36
CA PHE A 100 26.90 10.47 30.26
C PHE A 100 27.35 11.09 28.93
N THR A 101 27.40 10.28 27.86
CA THR A 101 27.70 10.71 26.50
C THR A 101 26.89 9.88 25.47
N LEU A 102 26.68 10.45 24.30
CA LEU A 102 26.05 9.80 23.14
C LEU A 102 27.06 9.45 22.02
N ASP A 103 28.37 9.58 22.25
CA ASP A 103 29.41 9.42 21.24
C ASP A 103 29.41 8.03 20.57
N ASP A 104 29.02 6.99 21.32
CA ASP A 104 28.92 5.60 20.87
C ASP A 104 27.53 5.22 20.30
N VAL A 105 26.62 6.20 20.19
CA VAL A 105 25.26 5.97 19.67
C VAL A 105 25.22 6.29 18.19
N LYS A 106 24.72 5.34 17.39
CA LYS A 106 24.55 5.51 15.94
C LYS A 106 23.17 6.05 15.59
N TYR A 107 23.08 6.68 14.44
CA TYR A 107 21.83 7.20 13.87
C TYR A 107 21.09 8.10 14.87
N ASP A 108 19.79 7.99 14.95
CA ASP A 108 18.90 8.60 15.94
C ASP A 108 18.61 7.64 17.13
N GLY A 109 19.60 6.81 17.45
CA GLY A 109 19.55 5.95 18.63
C GLY A 109 19.55 6.73 19.94
N PHE A 110 19.34 6.02 21.05
CA PHE A 110 19.21 6.63 22.36
C PHE A 110 19.78 5.73 23.48
N LYS A 111 19.98 6.36 24.62
CA LYS A 111 20.30 5.69 25.89
C LYS A 111 19.26 6.02 26.96
N ILE A 112 18.98 5.03 27.81
CA ILE A 112 18.24 5.17 29.05
C ILE A 112 19.16 4.69 30.18
N VAL A 113 19.58 5.60 31.05
CA VAL A 113 20.40 5.28 32.21
C VAL A 113 19.60 5.60 33.47
N ALA A 114 19.41 4.63 34.35
CA ALA A 114 18.78 4.82 35.65
C ALA A 114 19.69 4.23 36.73
N GLU A 115 20.21 5.08 37.62
CA GLU A 115 21.05 4.67 38.71
C GLU A 115 20.92 5.62 39.88
N LYS A 116 21.08 5.07 41.09
CA LYS A 116 21.03 5.85 42.35
C LYS A 116 19.75 6.68 42.47
N ASN A 117 19.83 7.97 42.17
CA ASN A 117 18.74 8.94 42.31
C ASN A 117 18.47 9.70 41.01
N HIS A 118 18.93 9.22 39.88
CA HIS A 118 18.64 9.90 38.62
C HIS A 118 18.31 8.93 37.47
N VAL A 119 17.51 9.42 36.54
CA VAL A 119 17.23 8.82 35.23
C VAL A 119 17.69 9.78 34.14
N ILE A 120 18.44 9.31 33.16
CA ILE A 120 18.82 10.08 32.00
C ILE A 120 18.15 9.46 30.78
N LEU A 121 17.37 10.27 30.07
CA LEU A 121 16.71 9.93 28.80
C LEU A 121 17.29 10.81 27.72
N ALA A 122 18.17 10.30 26.91
CA ALA A 122 18.77 11.11 25.85
C ALA A 122 19.13 10.27 24.62
N GLY A 123 19.00 10.87 23.46
CA GLY A 123 19.33 10.28 22.19
C GLY A 123 19.85 11.33 21.19
N ARG A 124 20.34 10.85 20.05
CA ARG A 124 20.84 11.73 19.02
C ARG A 124 19.71 12.42 18.28
N GLU A 125 19.79 13.74 18.24
CA GLU A 125 18.88 14.58 17.45
C GLU A 125 19.49 14.79 16.05
N ILE A 126 18.77 14.38 15.01
CA ILE A 126 19.17 14.54 13.62
C ILE A 126 18.34 15.67 13.01
N ASP A 127 18.88 16.85 12.95
CA ASP A 127 18.22 18.06 12.44
C ASP A 127 18.41 18.19 10.93
N ILE A 128 17.58 17.51 10.16
CA ILE A 128 17.62 17.55 8.69
C ILE A 128 17.05 18.86 8.17
N PHE A 129 15.94 19.29 8.75
CA PHE A 129 15.19 20.44 8.26
C PHE A 129 15.99 21.74 8.35
N ASN A 130 16.57 22.02 9.52
CA ASN A 130 17.37 23.24 9.68
C ASN A 130 18.67 23.19 8.86
N LYS A 131 19.31 22.02 8.72
CA LYS A 131 20.49 21.84 7.88
C LYS A 131 20.18 22.16 6.41
N SER A 132 19.10 21.58 5.88
CA SER A 132 18.83 21.59 4.44
C SER A 132 17.89 22.73 4.00
N PHE A 133 16.99 23.19 4.87
CA PHE A 133 15.86 24.02 4.51
C PHE A 133 15.67 25.29 5.36
N LYS A 134 16.55 25.60 6.31
CA LYS A 134 16.45 26.76 7.20
C LYS A 134 16.14 28.08 6.46
N LYS A 135 16.77 28.29 5.31
CA LYS A 135 16.58 29.47 4.45
C LYS A 135 15.13 29.63 3.92
N TRP A 136 14.39 28.51 3.84
CA TRP A 136 13.05 28.44 3.24
C TRP A 136 11.94 28.32 4.29
N LYS A 137 12.31 28.26 5.57
CA LYS A 137 11.40 28.08 6.72
C LYS A 137 10.31 29.15 6.79
N ASP A 138 10.66 30.40 6.46
CA ASP A 138 9.77 31.54 6.60
C ASP A 138 8.93 31.81 5.34
N LEU A 139 9.05 31.00 4.29
CA LEU A 139 8.45 31.24 2.97
C LEU A 139 7.13 30.44 2.77
N ARG A 140 6.34 30.21 3.81
CA ARG A 140 5.06 29.53 3.73
C ARG A 140 4.11 30.26 2.76
N GLY A 141 3.49 29.50 1.82
CA GLY A 141 2.42 30.04 0.97
C GLY A 141 2.88 30.93 -0.18
N GLY A 142 3.80 30.51 -1.00
CA GLY A 142 4.31 31.25 -2.16
C GLY A 142 5.67 30.82 -2.65
N ARG A 143 6.13 29.69 -2.10
CA ARG A 143 7.46 29.12 -2.36
C ARG A 143 7.72 28.90 -3.84
N GLN A 144 6.75 28.41 -4.59
CA GLN A 144 6.86 28.22 -6.04
C GLN A 144 7.18 29.52 -6.76
N GLY A 145 6.44 30.60 -6.49
CA GLY A 145 6.69 31.90 -7.10
C GLY A 145 8.03 32.52 -6.70
N ILE A 146 8.49 32.30 -5.46
CA ILE A 146 9.81 32.74 -5.01
C ILE A 146 10.92 31.95 -5.72
N TRP A 147 10.76 30.63 -5.84
CA TRP A 147 11.67 29.77 -6.57
C TRP A 147 11.80 30.23 -8.02
N GLU A 148 10.71 30.42 -8.74
CA GLU A 148 10.69 30.89 -10.13
C GLU A 148 11.35 32.25 -10.28
N LYS A 149 11.11 33.17 -9.33
CA LYS A 149 11.77 34.49 -9.32
C LYS A 149 13.28 34.38 -9.10
N LEU A 150 13.74 33.49 -8.22
CA LEU A 150 15.14 33.26 -7.93
C LEU A 150 15.91 32.69 -9.11
N ILE A 151 15.32 31.69 -9.78
CA ILE A 151 15.97 31.01 -10.90
C ILE A 151 15.68 31.69 -12.26
N GLY A 152 14.77 32.69 -12.30
CA GLY A 152 14.40 33.42 -13.51
C GLY A 152 13.62 32.58 -14.54
N ARG A 153 13.03 31.43 -14.14
CA ARG A 153 12.36 30.47 -15.02
C ARG A 153 11.15 29.85 -14.32
N LYS A 154 10.23 29.32 -15.14
CA LYS A 154 9.09 28.54 -14.67
C LYS A 154 9.45 27.06 -14.54
N TRP A 155 10.11 26.71 -13.46
CA TRP A 155 10.39 25.34 -13.08
C TRP A 155 9.75 25.03 -11.73
N ARG A 156 9.28 23.81 -11.58
CA ARG A 156 8.71 23.37 -10.32
C ARG A 156 9.77 23.36 -9.23
N LEU A 157 9.45 23.92 -8.08
CA LEU A 157 10.22 23.74 -6.87
C LEU A 157 10.38 22.24 -6.60
N PRO A 158 11.56 21.74 -6.26
CA PRO A 158 11.72 20.34 -5.88
C PRO A 158 10.67 19.95 -4.83
N PRO A 159 9.86 18.91 -5.06
CA PRO A 159 8.70 18.58 -4.23
C PRO A 159 8.98 18.40 -2.74
N MET A 160 10.21 18.11 -2.42
CA MET A 160 10.73 17.87 -1.08
C MET A 160 10.88 19.12 -0.24
N ILE A 161 10.96 20.28 -0.88
CA ILE A 161 11.14 21.57 -0.23
C ILE A 161 9.77 22.15 0.11
N ASP A 162 8.70 21.50 -0.33
CA ASP A 162 7.33 21.79 0.05
C ASP A 162 6.88 20.80 1.14
N PRO A 163 7.25 21.01 2.42
CA PRO A 163 6.72 20.17 3.47
C PRO A 163 5.21 20.36 3.45
N ARG A 164 4.50 19.32 3.02
CA ARG A 164 3.04 19.27 3.10
C ARG A 164 2.64 19.59 4.52
N ASP A 165 1.64 20.42 4.72
CA ASP A 165 1.19 20.96 5.99
C ASP A 165 1.16 19.93 7.13
N PHE A 166 2.29 19.78 7.81
CA PHE A 166 2.29 19.23 9.16
C PHE A 166 1.71 20.31 10.09
N SER A 167 1.12 19.92 11.19
CA SER A 167 0.57 20.90 12.12
C SER A 167 1.64 21.95 12.44
N LYS A 168 1.27 23.21 12.46
CA LYS A 168 2.18 24.34 12.63
C LYS A 168 3.12 24.20 13.83
N GLU A 169 2.76 23.38 14.80
CA GLU A 169 3.51 23.12 16.02
C GLU A 169 4.71 22.20 15.81
N PHE A 170 4.64 21.24 14.87
CA PHE A 170 5.65 20.20 14.68
C PHE A 170 6.38 20.25 13.33
N ASP A 171 6.14 21.28 12.54
CA ASP A 171 6.71 21.42 11.18
C ASP A 171 8.25 21.31 11.12
N PHE A 172 8.93 21.56 12.25
CA PHE A 172 10.38 21.71 12.24
C PHE A 172 11.16 20.43 12.49
N PHE A 173 10.51 19.37 13.00
CA PHE A 173 11.18 18.10 13.26
C PHE A 173 10.37 16.87 12.85
N ALA A 174 9.39 17.07 11.97
CA ALA A 174 8.53 15.98 11.53
C ALA A 174 9.28 14.83 10.86
N LEU A 175 10.30 15.15 10.07
CA LEU A 175 11.16 14.18 9.39
C LEU A 175 12.41 13.82 10.18
N ASP A 176 12.77 14.63 11.19
CA ASP A 176 14.01 14.47 11.93
C ASP A 176 14.03 13.18 12.76
N GLY A 177 15.21 12.63 12.93
CA GLY A 177 15.48 11.64 13.96
C GLY A 177 15.49 12.30 15.32
N THR A 178 14.64 11.85 16.24
CA THR A 178 14.40 12.49 17.55
C THR A 178 14.69 11.51 18.68
N GLY A 179 15.96 11.13 18.82
CA GLY A 179 16.39 10.06 19.73
C GLY A 179 15.98 10.28 21.18
N THR A 180 15.97 11.50 21.69
CA THR A 180 15.53 11.81 23.07
C THR A 180 14.03 11.56 23.24
N LEU A 181 13.19 11.93 22.25
CA LEU A 181 11.75 11.64 22.29
C LEU A 181 11.49 10.13 22.24
N TYR A 182 12.30 9.40 21.47
CA TYR A 182 12.20 7.92 21.42
C TYR A 182 12.59 7.29 22.75
N ALA A 183 13.60 7.83 23.47
CA ALA A 183 13.96 7.39 24.81
C ALA A 183 12.81 7.60 25.81
N ALA A 184 12.14 8.76 25.74
CA ALA A 184 10.98 9.05 26.59
C ALA A 184 9.83 8.08 26.34
N TYR A 185 9.47 7.83 25.07
CA TYR A 185 8.44 6.85 24.73
C TYR A 185 8.83 5.42 25.08
N ASP A 186 10.10 5.04 24.92
CA ASP A 186 10.59 3.72 25.31
C ASP A 186 10.46 3.48 26.84
N LEU A 187 10.77 4.50 27.66
CA LEU A 187 10.55 4.45 29.10
C LEU A 187 9.05 4.29 29.42
N LEU A 188 8.18 5.04 28.76
CA LEU A 188 6.73 4.91 28.93
C LEU A 188 6.20 3.54 28.51
N GLU A 189 6.77 2.94 27.47
CA GLU A 189 6.48 1.56 27.07
C GLU A 189 6.93 0.54 28.14
N GLN A 190 8.09 0.75 28.79
CA GLN A 190 8.54 -0.09 29.91
C GLN A 190 7.58 0.00 31.11
N LEU A 191 6.92 1.13 31.30
CA LEU A 191 5.88 1.33 32.34
C LEU A 191 4.52 0.76 31.94
N GLY A 192 4.40 0.16 30.75
CA GLY A 192 3.18 -0.50 30.28
C GLY A 192 2.29 0.33 29.38
N MET A 193 2.69 1.56 29.02
CA MET A 193 1.98 2.35 28.02
C MET A 193 2.08 1.69 26.63
N ARG A 194 0.99 1.70 25.90
CA ARG A 194 0.98 1.33 24.49
C ARG A 194 0.15 2.32 23.70
N TRP A 195 0.64 2.67 22.54
CA TRP A 195 -0.09 3.54 21.62
C TRP A 195 -0.26 2.82 20.28
N TYR A 196 -1.31 2.00 20.19
CA TYR A 196 -1.53 1.11 19.05
C TYR A 196 -2.06 1.81 17.79
N ALA A 197 -2.79 2.92 17.98
CA ALA A 197 -3.46 3.60 16.88
C ALA A 197 -3.44 5.12 17.08
N PRO A 198 -3.41 5.93 15.98
CA PRO A 198 -3.21 7.37 16.06
C PRO A 198 -4.48 8.15 16.46
N MET A 199 -5.47 7.50 17.06
CA MET A 199 -6.69 8.13 17.55
C MET A 199 -6.53 8.44 19.03
N ALA A 200 -6.22 9.68 19.33
CA ALA A 200 -6.19 10.26 20.69
C ALA A 200 -6.29 9.22 21.82
N ASP A 201 -7.27 9.37 22.71
CA ASP A 201 -7.47 8.46 23.84
C ASP A 201 -7.87 7.03 23.44
N LEU A 202 -8.55 6.87 22.30
CA LEU A 202 -8.97 5.53 21.85
C LEU A 202 -7.79 4.67 21.37
N GLY A 203 -6.76 5.29 20.82
CA GLY A 203 -5.55 4.57 20.36
C GLY A 203 -4.60 4.17 21.48
N LEU A 204 -4.75 4.82 22.65
CA LEU A 204 -3.81 4.73 23.76
C LEU A 204 -4.26 3.69 24.78
N VAL A 205 -3.32 2.97 25.38
CA VAL A 205 -3.48 2.15 26.56
C VAL A 205 -2.58 2.72 27.65
N THR A 206 -3.18 3.24 28.72
CA THR A 206 -2.46 3.87 29.81
C THR A 206 -2.75 3.11 31.11
N PRO A 207 -1.75 2.41 31.70
CA PRO A 207 -1.94 1.74 32.99
C PRO A 207 -2.17 2.76 34.08
N LYS A 208 -2.84 2.36 35.15
CA LYS A 208 -3.00 3.16 36.37
C LYS A 208 -2.04 2.66 37.44
N LEU A 209 -1.14 3.52 37.86
CA LEU A 209 -0.02 3.19 38.75
C LEU A 209 0.02 4.19 39.90
N ALA A 210 -0.18 3.76 41.14
CA ALA A 210 -0.05 4.62 42.32
C ALA A 210 1.41 4.99 42.62
N ASP A 211 2.33 4.06 42.29
CA ASP A 211 3.75 4.19 42.46
C ASP A 211 4.47 3.97 41.14
N ILE A 212 5.43 4.79 40.79
CA ILE A 212 6.29 4.65 39.62
C ILE A 212 7.76 4.69 40.05
N SER A 213 8.47 3.62 39.82
CA SER A 213 9.90 3.52 40.07
C SER A 213 10.60 2.91 38.87
N ILE A 214 11.69 3.53 38.42
CA ILE A 214 12.49 3.07 37.29
C ILE A 214 13.59 2.16 37.78
N LYS A 215 13.58 0.90 37.37
CA LYS A 215 14.62 -0.07 37.70
C LYS A 215 15.99 0.41 37.23
N GLU A 216 17.04 0.13 38.02
CA GLU A 216 18.41 0.38 37.59
C GLU A 216 18.68 -0.28 36.24
N GLN A 217 19.16 0.51 35.26
CA GLN A 217 19.40 0.07 33.91
C GLN A 217 20.40 1.00 33.19
N ASN A 218 21.10 0.42 32.23
CA ASN A 218 21.87 1.15 31.24
C ASN A 218 21.59 0.54 29.88
N ILE A 219 20.61 1.12 29.17
CA ILE A 219 20.11 0.61 27.91
C ILE A 219 20.61 1.53 26.79
N LYS A 220 21.13 0.93 25.71
CA LYS A 220 21.37 1.57 24.43
C LYS A 220 20.52 0.89 23.37
N LYS A 221 19.77 1.68 22.59
CA LYS A 221 18.99 1.20 21.45
C LYS A 221 19.29 2.02 20.20
N GLU A 222 19.44 1.33 19.11
CA GLU A 222 19.71 1.88 17.80
C GLU A 222 18.75 1.25 16.78
N PRO A 223 18.27 1.98 15.76
CA PRO A 223 17.39 1.39 14.76
C PRO A 223 18.15 0.41 13.85
N GLU A 224 17.50 -0.66 13.47
CA GLU A 224 17.99 -1.58 12.42
C GLU A 224 18.00 -0.89 11.04
N PHE A 225 16.97 -0.06 10.79
CA PHE A 225 16.86 0.76 9.60
C PHE A 225 16.96 2.26 9.96
N PRO A 226 17.98 2.96 9.45
CA PRO A 226 18.12 4.40 9.69
C PRO A 226 16.99 5.25 9.11
N VAL A 227 16.39 4.85 7.97
CA VAL A 227 15.28 5.58 7.33
C VAL A 227 13.96 4.86 7.59
N ARG A 228 13.01 5.57 8.19
CA ARG A 228 11.72 5.03 8.65
C ARG A 228 10.64 6.09 8.45
N MET A 229 10.33 6.34 7.18
CA MET A 229 9.39 7.42 6.82
C MET A 229 8.00 6.85 6.54
N PHE A 230 7.00 7.42 7.19
CA PHE A 230 5.60 7.21 6.85
C PHE A 230 5.06 8.46 6.15
N THR A 231 4.55 8.30 4.94
CA THR A 231 3.89 9.37 4.19
C THR A 231 2.38 9.18 4.15
N ASP A 232 1.65 10.27 3.93
CA ASP A 232 0.19 10.27 3.79
C ASP A 232 -0.59 9.70 5.01
N VAL A 233 0.03 9.70 6.21
CA VAL A 233 -0.65 9.49 7.50
C VAL A 233 -1.45 10.75 7.82
N LYS A 234 -2.43 11.09 6.98
CA LYS A 234 -3.29 12.24 7.22
C LYS A 234 -4.53 11.81 7.99
N LEU A 235 -4.48 12.01 9.29
CA LEU A 235 -5.63 11.89 10.19
C LEU A 235 -6.20 13.29 10.55
N GLY A 236 -6.31 14.15 9.55
CA GLY A 236 -6.54 15.57 9.78
C GLY A 236 -5.28 16.28 10.29
N ASP A 237 -5.41 17.52 10.72
CA ASP A 237 -4.31 18.33 11.29
C ASP A 237 -4.03 17.95 12.76
N SER A 238 -4.15 16.66 13.15
CA SER A 238 -4.03 16.27 14.54
C SER A 238 -2.58 16.07 14.95
N ALA A 239 -2.19 16.75 16.01
CA ALA A 239 -0.93 16.54 16.71
C ALA A 239 -0.71 15.06 17.10
N ASP A 240 -1.80 14.35 17.38
CA ASP A 240 -1.77 12.94 17.79
C ASP A 240 -1.20 12.01 16.70
N ALA A 241 -1.54 12.23 15.43
CA ALA A 241 -0.99 11.42 14.33
C ALA A 241 0.53 11.62 14.19
N PHE A 242 0.99 12.85 14.37
CA PHE A 242 2.40 13.18 14.36
C PHE A 242 3.12 12.53 15.55
N LEU A 243 2.62 12.70 16.77
CA LEU A 243 3.21 12.15 17.99
C LEU A 243 3.17 10.61 17.98
N TRP A 244 2.10 10.02 17.42
CA TRP A 244 2.03 8.59 17.21
C TRP A 244 3.12 8.09 16.25
N ASN A 245 3.39 8.79 15.15
CA ASN A 245 4.51 8.46 14.26
C ASN A 245 5.84 8.51 15.04
N LYS A 246 6.04 9.50 15.92
CA LYS A 246 7.23 9.59 16.78
C LYS A 246 7.26 8.49 17.87
N PHE A 247 6.10 8.07 18.37
CA PHE A 247 6.00 6.90 19.24
C PHE A 247 6.44 5.62 18.53
N LEU A 248 6.07 5.45 17.25
CA LEU A 248 6.58 4.37 16.38
C LEU A 248 8.06 4.55 16.01
N LYS A 249 8.71 5.60 16.52
CA LYS A 249 10.09 5.97 16.25
C LYS A 249 10.35 6.22 14.75
N GLY A 250 9.33 6.76 14.06
CA GLY A 250 9.43 7.19 12.65
C GLY A 250 10.28 8.45 12.50
N GLY A 251 11.13 8.47 11.47
CA GLY A 251 12.04 9.56 11.16
C GLY A 251 13.20 9.14 10.29
N VAL A 252 14.06 10.08 9.98
CA VAL A 252 15.32 9.86 9.25
C VAL A 252 16.47 9.94 10.23
N GLY A 253 17.05 8.82 10.55
CA GLY A 253 18.13 8.66 11.53
C GLY A 253 19.53 8.94 10.96
N THR A 254 19.62 9.43 9.73
CA THR A 254 20.89 9.85 9.12
C THR A 254 20.87 11.36 8.86
N PRO A 255 22.02 12.06 8.92
CA PRO A 255 22.08 13.48 8.60
C PRO A 255 21.81 13.77 7.11
N ALA A 256 21.68 12.73 6.29
CA ALA A 256 21.48 12.82 4.86
C ALA A 256 20.01 12.58 4.51
N PHE A 257 19.32 13.62 4.09
CA PHE A 257 17.95 13.51 3.60
C PHE A 257 17.91 12.88 2.21
N VAL A 258 17.07 11.85 2.03
CA VAL A 258 16.93 11.15 0.77
C VAL A 258 15.70 11.68 0.02
N PRO A 259 15.88 12.43 -1.06
CA PRO A 259 14.79 12.87 -1.92
C PRO A 259 14.27 11.70 -2.78
N THR A 260 13.03 11.30 -2.59
CA THR A 260 12.49 10.06 -3.16
C THR A 260 11.29 10.26 -4.08
N TYR A 261 11.03 11.46 -4.61
CA TYR A 261 9.84 11.70 -5.42
C TYR A 261 10.13 11.69 -6.92
N HIS A 262 9.07 11.78 -7.72
CA HIS A 262 9.08 11.92 -9.19
C HIS A 262 9.74 13.25 -9.62
N SER A 263 10.98 13.46 -9.23
CA SER A 263 11.69 14.74 -9.33
C SER A 263 12.05 15.12 -10.76
N LEU A 264 12.14 14.15 -11.68
CA LEU A 264 12.30 14.41 -13.12
C LEU A 264 11.13 15.27 -13.69
N SER A 265 9.96 15.18 -13.09
CA SER A 265 8.83 16.02 -13.46
C SER A 265 8.98 17.49 -13.01
N GLY A 266 9.93 17.79 -12.11
CA GLY A 266 10.15 19.14 -11.60
C GLY A 266 10.39 20.17 -12.69
N PRO A 267 11.40 20.02 -13.55
CA PRO A 267 11.66 20.97 -14.63
C PRO A 267 10.71 20.83 -15.81
N LEU A 268 9.90 19.75 -15.93
CA LEU A 268 9.13 19.46 -17.13
C LEU A 268 7.59 19.53 -16.95
N ALA A 269 7.05 19.02 -15.83
CA ALA A 269 5.64 18.67 -15.76
C ALA A 269 4.70 19.84 -15.43
N LEU A 270 5.16 20.88 -14.72
CA LEU A 270 4.26 21.95 -14.28
C LEU A 270 3.89 22.92 -15.42
N TYR A 271 4.83 23.16 -16.33
CA TYR A 271 4.68 24.08 -17.44
C TYR A 271 5.11 23.46 -18.78
N PRO A 272 4.47 22.39 -19.23
CA PRO A 272 4.95 21.62 -20.39
C PRO A 272 4.93 22.42 -21.70
N ASN A 273 4.01 23.39 -21.84
CA ASN A 273 3.91 24.24 -23.04
C ASN A 273 4.99 25.32 -23.09
N GLU A 274 5.70 25.56 -22.01
CA GLU A 274 6.80 26.55 -21.91
C GLU A 274 8.18 25.90 -22.12
N GLN A 275 8.21 24.56 -22.23
CA GLN A 275 9.43 23.80 -22.48
C GLN A 275 9.56 23.44 -23.96
N PRO A 276 10.79 23.28 -24.47
CA PRO A 276 11.01 22.85 -25.85
C PRO A 276 10.30 21.53 -26.16
N GLN A 277 9.49 21.52 -27.25
CA GLN A 277 8.71 20.34 -27.62
C GLN A 277 9.58 19.13 -27.96
N GLU A 278 10.84 19.33 -28.35
CA GLU A 278 11.81 18.29 -28.61
C GLU A 278 12.25 17.49 -27.38
N TYR A 279 11.90 17.96 -26.16
CA TYR A 279 12.16 17.23 -24.90
C TYR A 279 11.19 16.08 -24.65
N TYR A 280 10.12 16.01 -25.42
CA TYR A 280 9.06 15.05 -25.23
C TYR A 280 8.96 14.05 -26.37
N GLY A 281 8.53 12.83 -26.05
CA GLY A 281 8.21 11.81 -27.03
C GLY A 281 6.94 12.14 -27.81
N LYS A 282 6.74 11.43 -28.92
CA LYS A 282 5.58 11.56 -29.79
C LYS A 282 4.89 10.23 -29.95
N ILE A 283 3.58 10.25 -29.98
CA ILE A 283 2.74 9.10 -30.36
C ILE A 283 1.93 9.53 -31.58
N GLN A 284 2.07 8.81 -32.70
CA GLN A 284 1.40 9.14 -33.96
C GLN A 284 1.62 10.61 -34.38
N GLY A 285 2.84 11.12 -34.20
CA GLY A 285 3.22 12.47 -34.51
C GLY A 285 2.78 13.56 -33.53
N GLN A 286 1.98 13.22 -32.51
CA GLN A 286 1.54 14.16 -31.47
C GLN A 286 2.50 14.14 -30.27
N THR A 287 2.93 15.31 -29.82
CA THR A 287 3.79 15.44 -28.64
C THR A 287 3.05 15.03 -27.37
N ILE A 288 3.65 14.15 -26.58
CA ILE A 288 3.12 13.64 -25.30
C ILE A 288 3.99 14.16 -24.15
N HIS A 289 3.50 15.18 -23.47
CA HIS A 289 4.25 15.88 -22.42
C HIS A 289 4.55 15.04 -21.15
N SER A 290 3.95 13.88 -21.00
CA SER A 290 4.26 12.93 -19.92
C SER A 290 5.43 11.99 -20.26
N ILE A 291 5.95 12.01 -21.50
CA ILE A 291 7.01 11.12 -21.98
C ILE A 291 8.26 11.93 -22.32
N PRO A 292 9.24 12.06 -21.41
CA PRO A 292 10.51 12.73 -21.71
C PRO A 292 11.39 11.85 -22.61
N ARG A 293 12.04 12.48 -23.60
CA ARG A 293 13.04 11.85 -24.46
C ARG A 293 14.41 11.82 -23.78
N LEU A 294 14.68 10.82 -22.97
CA LEU A 294 15.90 10.72 -22.19
C LEU A 294 17.19 10.62 -23.03
N SER A 295 17.06 10.23 -24.31
CA SER A 295 18.15 10.23 -25.28
C SER A 295 18.49 11.63 -25.84
N ASN A 296 17.66 12.64 -25.57
CA ASN A 296 17.88 14.01 -26.08
C ASN A 296 18.97 14.72 -25.26
N GLU A 297 20.08 15.08 -25.90
CA GLU A 297 21.23 15.70 -25.24
C GLU A 297 20.92 17.10 -24.66
N LYS A 298 20.05 17.87 -25.31
CA LYS A 298 19.61 19.17 -24.78
C LYS A 298 18.77 19.00 -23.51
N LEU A 299 17.94 17.93 -23.45
CA LEU A 299 17.22 17.60 -22.23
C LEU A 299 18.20 17.21 -21.11
N ARG A 300 19.23 16.40 -21.39
CA ARG A 300 20.26 16.04 -20.42
C ARG A 300 20.97 17.28 -19.86
N ALA A 301 21.37 18.20 -20.74
CA ALA A 301 21.99 19.47 -20.32
C ALA A 301 21.04 20.32 -19.47
N HIS A 302 19.76 20.38 -19.82
CA HIS A 302 18.71 21.06 -19.06
C HIS A 302 18.50 20.48 -17.66
N MET A 303 18.55 19.15 -17.53
CA MET A 303 18.46 18.47 -16.23
C MET A 303 19.68 18.74 -15.36
N LEU A 304 20.88 18.77 -15.93
CA LEU A 304 22.10 19.15 -15.19
C LEU A 304 22.01 20.57 -14.68
N GLU A 305 21.55 21.52 -15.48
CA GLU A 305 21.31 22.89 -15.05
C GLU A 305 20.31 22.96 -13.87
N TYR A 306 19.25 22.16 -13.93
CA TYR A 306 18.30 22.07 -12.83
C TYR A 306 18.96 21.56 -11.53
N LEU A 307 19.78 20.51 -11.59
CA LEU A 307 20.48 19.97 -10.44
C LEU A 307 21.46 20.97 -9.84
N GLU A 308 22.20 21.71 -10.68
CA GLU A 308 23.12 22.78 -10.25
C GLU A 308 22.36 23.91 -9.51
N LEU A 309 21.19 24.31 -10.03
CA LEU A 309 20.36 25.33 -9.37
C LEU A 309 19.78 24.82 -8.04
N VAL A 310 19.38 23.57 -7.98
CA VAL A 310 18.92 22.94 -6.73
C VAL A 310 20.04 22.96 -5.70
N ASP A 311 21.25 22.53 -6.06
CA ASP A 311 22.38 22.53 -5.14
C ASP A 311 22.79 23.96 -4.71
N GLN A 312 22.83 24.90 -5.63
CA GLN A 312 23.12 26.30 -5.32
C GLN A 312 22.19 26.89 -4.26
N HIS A 313 20.90 26.54 -4.33
CA HIS A 313 19.88 27.08 -3.42
C HIS A 313 19.64 26.21 -2.18
N PHE A 314 20.00 24.92 -2.23
CA PHE A 314 19.85 23.94 -1.15
C PHE A 314 21.16 23.15 -0.90
N PRO A 315 22.27 23.81 -0.57
CA PRO A 315 23.59 23.19 -0.48
C PRO A 315 23.68 22.13 0.64
N GLY A 316 22.75 22.15 1.59
CA GLY A 316 22.69 21.18 2.68
C GLY A 316 22.13 19.82 2.29
N MET A 317 21.70 19.61 1.04
CA MET A 317 21.20 18.31 0.55
C MET A 317 22.38 17.42 0.14
N ASP A 318 22.55 16.29 0.80
CA ASP A 318 23.61 15.33 0.48
C ASP A 318 23.24 14.46 -0.74
N TYR A 319 21.94 14.35 -1.06
CA TYR A 319 21.43 13.58 -2.18
C TYR A 319 20.75 14.48 -3.22
N VAL A 320 20.94 14.15 -4.48
CA VAL A 320 20.22 14.75 -5.61
C VAL A 320 19.44 13.68 -6.37
N SER A 321 18.27 13.99 -6.88
CA SER A 321 17.39 13.02 -7.51
C SER A 321 16.77 13.53 -8.79
N LEU A 322 16.70 12.66 -9.80
CA LEU A 322 15.86 12.77 -10.98
C LEU A 322 14.98 11.52 -11.11
N GLY A 323 14.20 11.24 -10.07
CA GLY A 323 13.26 10.13 -10.05
C GLY A 323 12.25 10.25 -11.20
N GLN A 324 11.98 9.13 -11.88
CA GLN A 324 11.07 9.07 -13.02
C GLN A 324 9.67 9.61 -12.69
N PRO A 325 8.95 10.20 -13.68
CA PRO A 325 7.57 10.65 -13.50
C PRO A 325 6.62 9.49 -13.16
N ASP A 326 5.55 9.82 -12.46
CA ASP A 326 4.45 8.88 -12.26
C ASP A 326 3.66 8.66 -13.56
N GLY A 327 3.10 7.47 -13.74
CA GLY A 327 2.35 7.11 -14.94
C GLY A 327 3.18 7.09 -16.24
N TRP A 328 4.49 6.93 -16.14
CA TRP A 328 5.40 6.94 -17.26
C TRP A 328 5.21 5.71 -18.13
N SER A 329 4.59 5.86 -19.29
CA SER A 329 4.50 4.85 -20.34
C SER A 329 5.41 5.24 -21.50
N LEU A 330 6.58 4.62 -21.58
CA LEU A 330 7.51 4.81 -22.72
C LEU A 330 7.10 3.97 -23.95
N LEU A 331 6.11 3.13 -23.77
CA LEU A 331 5.84 1.98 -24.65
C LEU A 331 5.50 2.35 -26.10
N ASP A 332 4.97 3.57 -26.33
CA ASP A 332 4.34 3.91 -27.59
C ASP A 332 4.90 5.17 -28.24
N SER A 333 6.05 5.70 -27.79
CA SER A 333 6.60 6.86 -28.46
C SER A 333 7.43 6.44 -29.68
N ASP A 334 7.17 7.09 -30.82
CA ASP A 334 7.89 6.88 -32.08
C ASP A 334 9.42 7.02 -31.94
N ASP A 335 9.86 7.75 -30.90
CA ASP A 335 11.25 8.07 -30.64
C ASP A 335 11.97 7.07 -29.70
N THR A 336 11.23 6.29 -28.91
CA THR A 336 11.80 5.38 -27.89
C THR A 336 11.81 3.93 -28.33
N ALA A 337 10.97 3.53 -29.30
CA ALA A 337 10.86 2.16 -29.79
C ALA A 337 12.10 1.71 -30.57
N ALA A 338 12.71 2.62 -31.32
CA ALA A 338 13.85 2.29 -32.19
C ALA A 338 15.12 2.06 -31.38
N GLY A 339 15.49 0.80 -31.14
CA GLY A 339 16.74 0.40 -30.52
C GLY A 339 16.63 -0.20 -29.11
N TRP A 340 15.46 -0.14 -28.47
CA TRP A 340 15.25 -0.71 -27.13
C TRP A 340 14.42 -2.00 -27.14
N ASP A 341 13.82 -2.38 -28.25
CA ASP A 341 13.09 -3.66 -28.41
C ASP A 341 13.95 -4.91 -28.16
N LYS A 342 15.27 -4.79 -28.23
CA LYS A 342 16.20 -5.87 -27.88
C LYS A 342 16.10 -6.33 -26.43
N PHE A 343 15.42 -5.56 -25.57
CA PHE A 343 15.18 -5.90 -24.16
C PHE A 343 13.73 -6.30 -23.89
N SER A 344 12.92 -6.52 -24.93
CA SER A 344 11.50 -6.88 -24.79
C SER A 344 11.30 -8.20 -24.03
N GLU A 345 12.22 -9.14 -24.12
CA GLU A 345 12.22 -10.42 -23.39
C GLU A 345 12.34 -10.26 -21.88
N ARG A 346 12.75 -9.08 -21.40
CA ARG A 346 12.86 -8.80 -19.96
C ARG A 346 11.53 -8.39 -19.31
N GLY A 347 10.44 -8.43 -20.08
CA GLY A 347 9.11 -8.06 -19.61
C GLY A 347 8.94 -6.58 -19.33
N GLN A 348 7.75 -6.20 -18.85
CA GLN A 348 7.42 -4.79 -18.60
C GLN A 348 8.36 -4.12 -17.59
N GLY A 349 8.72 -4.80 -16.53
CA GLY A 349 9.58 -4.23 -15.47
C GLY A 349 11.04 -4.01 -15.89
N GLY A 350 11.49 -4.58 -17.01
CA GLY A 350 12.90 -4.54 -17.45
C GLY A 350 13.14 -3.95 -18.83
N ARG A 351 12.11 -3.86 -19.67
CA ARG A 351 12.25 -3.45 -21.08
C ARG A 351 12.92 -2.09 -21.24
N PHE A 352 12.61 -1.13 -20.39
CA PHE A 352 13.13 0.24 -20.48
C PHE A 352 14.16 0.57 -19.41
N SER A 353 14.59 -0.40 -18.58
CA SER A 353 15.57 -0.16 -17.53
C SER A 353 16.90 0.37 -18.08
N ASP A 354 17.43 -0.23 -19.14
CA ASP A 354 18.68 0.22 -19.75
C ASP A 354 18.58 1.64 -20.32
N TYR A 355 17.43 2.01 -20.94
CA TYR A 355 17.20 3.34 -21.46
C TYR A 355 17.16 4.42 -20.35
N ALA A 356 16.44 4.15 -19.26
CA ALA A 356 16.36 5.08 -18.14
C ALA A 356 17.68 5.18 -17.40
N TRP A 357 18.39 4.07 -17.26
CA TRP A 357 19.64 4.03 -16.53
C TRP A 357 20.81 4.61 -17.32
N ASP A 358 20.82 4.54 -18.65
CA ASP A 358 21.78 5.27 -19.48
C ASP A 358 21.71 6.77 -19.20
N PHE A 359 20.50 7.33 -19.13
CA PHE A 359 20.27 8.72 -18.77
C PHE A 359 20.78 9.02 -17.34
N ASN A 360 20.41 8.21 -16.36
CA ASN A 360 20.77 8.45 -14.96
C ASN A 360 22.28 8.33 -14.72
N LEU A 361 22.94 7.36 -15.34
CA LEU A 361 24.38 7.14 -15.21
C LEU A 361 25.19 8.26 -15.89
N ASP A 362 24.74 8.75 -17.05
CA ASP A 362 25.35 9.86 -17.75
C ASP A 362 25.23 11.17 -16.94
N LEU A 363 24.02 11.51 -16.48
CA LEU A 363 23.81 12.69 -15.65
C LEU A 363 24.61 12.63 -14.36
N ARG A 364 24.60 11.46 -13.68
CA ARG A 364 25.42 11.25 -12.50
C ARG A 364 26.89 11.51 -12.79
N LYS A 365 27.44 10.92 -13.86
CA LYS A 365 28.85 11.09 -14.23
C LYS A 365 29.20 12.56 -14.39
N ARG A 366 28.43 13.31 -15.19
CA ARG A 366 28.67 14.75 -15.45
C ARG A 366 28.47 15.61 -14.20
N TYR A 367 27.49 15.30 -13.36
CA TYR A 367 27.22 16.05 -12.13
C TYR A 367 28.31 15.83 -11.08
N MET A 368 28.76 14.58 -10.91
CA MET A 368 29.78 14.19 -9.93
C MET A 368 31.18 14.69 -10.28
N GLU A 369 31.44 15.10 -11.50
CA GLU A 369 32.70 15.78 -11.86
C GLU A 369 32.89 17.08 -11.05
N LYS A 370 31.81 17.77 -10.69
CA LYS A 370 31.83 19.00 -9.90
C LYS A 370 31.45 18.79 -8.44
N HIS A 371 30.66 17.76 -8.13
CA HIS A 371 30.08 17.51 -6.83
C HIS A 371 30.38 16.08 -6.36
N PRO A 372 31.66 15.70 -6.19
CA PRO A 372 32.02 14.28 -5.88
C PRO A 372 31.54 13.81 -4.50
N GLU A 373 31.24 14.74 -3.59
CA GLU A 373 30.71 14.44 -2.24
C GLU A 373 29.23 14.10 -2.22
N LYS A 374 28.49 14.41 -3.29
CA LYS A 374 27.04 14.18 -3.37
C LYS A 374 26.72 12.74 -3.68
N LYS A 375 25.51 12.34 -3.37
CA LYS A 375 24.91 11.04 -3.75
C LYS A 375 23.77 11.25 -4.72
N PHE A 376 23.61 10.32 -5.65
CA PHE A 376 22.60 10.38 -6.69
C PHE A 376 21.49 9.35 -6.43
N VAL A 377 20.25 9.79 -6.38
CA VAL A 377 19.09 8.92 -6.13
C VAL A 377 18.38 8.61 -7.42
N VAL A 378 18.09 7.33 -7.64
CA VAL A 378 17.32 6.85 -8.78
C VAL A 378 16.19 5.97 -8.31
N MET A 379 15.10 5.90 -9.09
CA MET A 379 13.97 5.03 -8.80
C MET A 379 14.05 3.76 -9.65
N ALA A 380 13.76 2.63 -9.05
CA ALA A 380 13.44 1.37 -9.70
C ALA A 380 11.93 1.14 -9.53
N TYR A 381 11.14 1.59 -10.49
CA TYR A 381 9.68 1.69 -10.39
C TYR A 381 8.98 1.35 -11.70
N SER A 382 7.90 0.59 -11.63
CA SER A 382 7.06 0.25 -12.79
C SER A 382 7.88 -0.35 -13.95
N ILE A 383 7.94 0.30 -15.10
CA ILE A 383 8.66 -0.17 -16.31
C ILE A 383 10.19 -0.22 -16.19
N THR A 384 10.74 0.26 -15.09
CA THR A 384 12.18 0.25 -14.77
C THR A 384 12.51 -0.44 -13.44
N SER A 385 11.60 -1.29 -12.94
CA SER A 385 11.76 -1.99 -11.66
C SER A 385 12.92 -2.98 -11.69
N ARG A 386 13.19 -3.60 -12.83
CA ARG A 386 14.26 -4.60 -12.99
C ARG A 386 15.61 -3.93 -13.22
N VAL A 387 16.68 -4.55 -12.72
CA VAL A 387 18.07 -4.09 -12.97
C VAL A 387 18.32 -3.98 -14.47
N PRO A 388 19.00 -2.91 -14.98
CA PRO A 388 19.42 -2.83 -16.37
C PRO A 388 20.32 -4.02 -16.76
N ALA A 389 20.17 -4.53 -17.97
CA ALA A 389 21.00 -5.63 -18.45
C ALA A 389 22.49 -5.25 -18.56
N SER A 390 22.76 -3.98 -18.86
CA SER A 390 24.10 -3.41 -19.00
C SER A 390 24.79 -3.10 -17.68
N LEU A 391 24.08 -3.13 -16.54
CA LEU A 391 24.62 -2.71 -15.24
C LEU A 391 25.39 -3.86 -14.58
N GLU A 392 26.70 -3.73 -14.45
CA GLU A 392 27.53 -4.69 -13.72
C GLU A 392 27.43 -4.52 -12.20
N LYS A 393 27.48 -3.27 -11.71
CA LYS A 393 27.42 -2.90 -10.29
C LYS A 393 26.77 -1.52 -10.14
N VAL A 394 25.99 -1.33 -9.08
CA VAL A 394 25.50 0.00 -8.69
C VAL A 394 26.69 0.86 -8.21
N PRO A 395 26.93 2.05 -8.77
CA PRO A 395 27.98 2.94 -8.30
C PRO A 395 27.86 3.26 -6.81
N ASP A 396 28.98 3.36 -6.08
CA ASP A 396 28.99 3.46 -4.61
C ASP A 396 28.30 4.73 -4.08
N ASN A 397 28.24 5.81 -4.88
CA ASN A 397 27.52 7.04 -4.56
C ASN A 397 26.10 7.11 -5.16
N MET A 398 25.49 5.98 -5.50
CA MET A 398 24.10 5.90 -5.90
C MET A 398 23.25 5.18 -4.87
N LEU A 399 22.04 5.71 -4.67
CA LEU A 399 20.97 5.09 -3.91
C LEU A 399 19.83 4.74 -4.86
N VAL A 400 19.43 3.49 -4.87
CA VAL A 400 18.27 3.00 -5.61
C VAL A 400 17.07 2.99 -4.68
N VAL A 401 16.01 3.69 -5.07
CA VAL A 401 14.70 3.61 -4.41
C VAL A 401 13.88 2.57 -5.15
N PHE A 402 13.78 1.39 -4.58
CA PHE A 402 13.01 0.29 -5.15
C PHE A 402 11.58 0.33 -4.62
N THR A 403 10.61 0.34 -5.54
CA THR A 403 9.20 0.29 -5.16
C THR A 403 8.71 -1.13 -5.10
N GLU A 404 8.05 -1.48 -4.00
CA GLU A 404 7.43 -2.78 -3.84
C GLU A 404 6.05 -2.68 -3.18
N THR A 405 5.29 -3.75 -3.34
CA THR A 405 3.95 -3.89 -2.77
C THR A 405 3.88 -5.20 -1.98
N SER A 406 4.68 -5.31 -0.92
CA SER A 406 4.85 -6.58 -0.19
C SER A 406 3.55 -7.13 0.39
N ALA A 407 2.58 -6.28 0.68
CA ALA A 407 1.22 -6.67 1.06
C ALA A 407 0.52 -7.55 0.00
N PHE A 408 0.98 -7.50 -1.24
CA PHE A 408 0.37 -8.18 -2.39
C PHE A 408 1.23 -9.31 -2.98
N TRP A 409 2.32 -9.70 -2.34
CA TRP A 409 3.20 -10.76 -2.85
C TRP A 409 2.58 -12.16 -2.89
N MET A 410 1.37 -12.34 -2.37
CA MET A 410 0.59 -13.54 -2.65
C MET A 410 0.11 -13.59 -4.11
N MET A 411 0.16 -12.48 -4.86
CA MET A 411 -0.19 -12.41 -6.26
C MET A 411 1.02 -12.73 -7.13
N PRO A 412 0.88 -13.57 -8.19
CA PRO A 412 2.01 -13.96 -9.03
C PRO A 412 2.71 -12.78 -9.71
N ASP A 413 1.95 -11.81 -10.21
CA ASP A 413 2.48 -10.60 -10.86
C ASP A 413 3.24 -9.68 -9.90
N ARG A 414 2.95 -9.75 -8.60
CA ARG A 414 3.65 -8.99 -7.55
C ARG A 414 4.81 -9.76 -6.94
N LEU A 415 4.76 -11.08 -6.97
CA LEU A 415 5.87 -11.92 -6.50
C LEU A 415 7.17 -11.64 -7.28
N GLN A 416 7.08 -11.25 -8.54
CA GLN A 416 8.21 -10.82 -9.37
C GLN A 416 8.97 -9.61 -8.76
N GLU A 417 8.32 -8.75 -7.98
CA GLU A 417 8.99 -7.64 -7.29
C GLU A 417 10.10 -8.16 -6.37
N LEU A 418 9.88 -9.29 -5.70
CA LEU A 418 10.90 -9.92 -4.85
C LEU A 418 12.12 -10.39 -5.67
N GLU A 419 11.89 -10.94 -6.87
CA GLU A 419 12.98 -11.34 -7.77
C GLU A 419 13.77 -10.12 -8.24
N TYR A 420 13.10 -9.06 -8.67
CA TYR A 420 13.73 -7.81 -9.11
C TYR A 420 14.52 -7.15 -7.98
N ARG A 421 13.97 -7.12 -6.77
CA ARG A 421 14.69 -6.61 -5.59
C ARG A 421 15.97 -7.39 -5.34
N ASN A 422 15.93 -8.72 -5.41
CA ASN A 422 17.10 -9.56 -5.22
C ASN A 422 18.14 -9.36 -6.33
N GLU A 423 17.72 -9.10 -7.58
CA GLU A 423 18.64 -8.68 -8.65
C GLU A 423 19.37 -7.38 -8.28
N TRP A 424 18.66 -6.36 -7.71
CA TRP A 424 19.27 -5.13 -7.24
C TRP A 424 20.24 -5.35 -6.09
N ILE A 425 19.86 -6.12 -5.06
CA ILE A 425 20.72 -6.44 -3.92
C ILE A 425 22.04 -7.10 -4.41
N ALA A 426 21.97 -8.00 -5.37
CA ALA A 426 23.15 -8.66 -5.95
C ALA A 426 24.12 -7.70 -6.68
N LYS A 427 23.66 -6.51 -7.07
CA LYS A 427 24.47 -5.47 -7.73
C LYS A 427 25.00 -4.40 -6.78
N MET A 428 24.63 -4.43 -5.50
CA MET A 428 25.02 -3.45 -4.50
C MET A 428 26.22 -3.92 -3.69
N SER A 429 26.98 -2.95 -3.17
CA SER A 429 28.15 -3.19 -2.30
C SER A 429 27.86 -2.85 -0.84
N SER A 430 26.76 -2.15 -0.56
CA SER A 430 26.38 -1.69 0.78
C SER A 430 24.86 -1.60 0.89
N LYS A 431 24.33 -1.85 2.09
CA LYS A 431 22.92 -1.62 2.40
C LYS A 431 22.49 -0.15 2.22
N ASP A 432 23.43 0.78 2.25
CA ASP A 432 23.18 2.21 2.06
C ASP A 432 22.84 2.57 0.62
N GLN A 433 22.85 1.59 -0.30
CA GLN A 433 22.50 1.78 -1.71
C GLN A 433 21.05 1.39 -2.05
N LEU A 434 20.27 0.85 -1.10
CA LEU A 434 18.89 0.45 -1.29
C LEU A 434 17.97 1.12 -0.28
N LEU A 435 16.96 1.82 -0.76
CA LEU A 435 15.81 2.29 0.02
C LEU A 435 14.54 1.64 -0.55
N ILE A 436 13.69 1.14 0.31
CA ILE A 436 12.43 0.53 -0.10
C ILE A 436 11.31 1.59 -0.03
N TRP A 437 10.61 1.77 -1.16
CA TRP A 437 9.33 2.48 -1.19
C TRP A 437 8.20 1.46 -1.16
N GLU A 438 7.54 1.37 -0.02
CA GLU A 438 6.53 0.36 0.24
C GLU A 438 5.12 0.94 0.18
N TYR A 439 4.18 0.18 -0.40
CA TYR A 439 2.76 0.53 -0.49
C TYR A 439 1.91 -0.49 0.26
N TYR A 440 1.53 -0.20 1.50
CA TYR A 440 0.73 -1.14 2.27
C TYR A 440 -0.77 -1.06 1.98
N LEU A 441 -1.30 0.14 1.80
CA LEU A 441 -2.74 0.36 1.77
C LEU A 441 -3.23 1.11 0.53
N GLN A 442 -2.33 1.84 -0.14
CA GLN A 442 -2.70 2.73 -1.25
C GLN A 442 -3.17 1.96 -2.49
N HIS A 443 -2.65 0.77 -2.70
CA HIS A 443 -3.06 -0.12 -3.79
C HIS A 443 -3.90 -1.30 -3.32
N ALA A 444 -4.43 -1.25 -2.09
CA ALA A 444 -5.56 -2.12 -1.76
C ALA A 444 -6.54 -2.02 -2.93
N PRO A 445 -6.90 -3.14 -3.52
CA PRO A 445 -7.31 -3.21 -4.91
C PRO A 445 -8.47 -2.26 -5.20
N ASN A 446 -8.15 -1.24 -5.92
CA ASN A 446 -8.97 -0.11 -6.33
C ASN A 446 -9.31 0.92 -5.24
N TYR A 447 -8.90 2.13 -5.50
CA TYR A 447 -9.38 3.38 -4.91
C TYR A 447 -10.91 3.53 -4.87
N ASN A 448 -11.64 2.61 -5.50
CA ASN A 448 -13.10 2.60 -5.65
C ASN A 448 -13.77 1.48 -4.87
N PHE A 449 -13.05 0.77 -3.98
CA PHE A 449 -13.61 -0.36 -3.25
C PHE A 449 -13.75 -0.05 -1.76
N PRO A 450 -14.81 -0.52 -1.10
CA PRO A 450 -14.95 -0.42 0.34
C PRO A 450 -13.77 -1.05 1.07
N PRO A 451 -13.40 -0.56 2.24
CA PRO A 451 -12.21 -0.99 2.94
C PRO A 451 -12.30 -2.45 3.38
N VAL A 452 -11.29 -3.20 2.95
CA VAL A 452 -11.07 -4.59 3.36
C VAL A 452 -9.89 -4.59 4.34
N PRO A 453 -9.95 -5.36 5.44
CA PRO A 453 -8.79 -5.52 6.32
C PRO A 453 -7.61 -6.15 5.57
N VAL A 454 -6.53 -5.38 5.40
CA VAL A 454 -5.27 -5.84 4.78
C VAL A 454 -4.31 -6.22 5.91
N ILE A 455 -4.32 -7.48 6.28
CA ILE A 455 -3.57 -8.02 7.42
C ILE A 455 -2.63 -9.12 6.93
N PHE A 456 -1.31 -8.93 7.14
CA PHE A 456 -0.27 -9.83 6.64
C PHE A 456 1.00 -9.83 7.51
N PRO A 457 0.90 -9.94 8.86
CA PRO A 457 2.04 -9.79 9.76
C PRO A 457 3.14 -10.83 9.50
N GLY A 458 2.78 -12.06 9.15
CA GLY A 458 3.74 -13.10 8.79
C GLY A 458 4.53 -12.79 7.53
N LEU A 459 3.85 -12.29 6.49
CA LEU A 459 4.51 -11.86 5.25
C LEU A 459 5.40 -10.63 5.47
N MET A 460 4.92 -9.67 6.28
CA MET A 460 5.72 -8.49 6.66
C MET A 460 7.02 -8.88 7.36
N LYS A 461 6.96 -9.75 8.38
CA LYS A 461 8.18 -10.21 9.08
C LYS A 461 9.16 -10.86 8.11
N LYS A 462 8.68 -11.73 7.22
CA LYS A 462 9.50 -12.36 6.18
C LYS A 462 10.16 -11.32 5.25
N ASN A 463 9.42 -10.27 4.87
CA ASN A 463 9.97 -9.18 4.07
C ASN A 463 11.12 -8.47 4.81
N PHE A 464 10.91 -8.10 6.07
CA PHE A 464 11.93 -7.46 6.91
C PHE A 464 13.16 -8.32 7.09
N ASP A 465 13.00 -9.63 7.34
CA ASP A 465 14.12 -10.57 7.48
C ASP A 465 15.02 -10.61 6.24
N GLY A 466 14.45 -10.43 5.06
CA GLY A 466 15.21 -10.34 3.81
C GLY A 466 15.89 -8.98 3.56
N LEU A 467 15.69 -7.98 4.43
CA LEU A 467 16.15 -6.61 4.18
C LEU A 467 17.11 -6.04 5.23
N TYR A 468 17.15 -6.58 6.44
CA TYR A 468 17.95 -6.01 7.55
C TYR A 468 19.41 -5.70 7.21
N ASP A 469 20.04 -6.55 6.41
CA ASP A 469 21.44 -6.37 6.02
C ASP A 469 21.62 -5.80 4.61
N HIS A 470 20.50 -5.46 3.93
CA HIS A 470 20.50 -5.11 2.51
C HIS A 470 19.87 -3.75 2.19
N ALA A 471 19.15 -3.12 3.13
CA ALA A 471 18.47 -1.85 2.88
C ALA A 471 18.79 -0.79 3.93
N LEU A 472 18.79 0.48 3.49
CA LEU A 472 18.92 1.67 4.34
C LEU A 472 17.64 1.89 5.16
N GLY A 473 16.50 1.44 4.67
CA GLY A 473 15.22 1.57 5.35
C GLY A 473 14.04 1.66 4.41
N PHE A 474 12.99 2.30 4.92
CA PHE A 474 11.71 2.37 4.25
C PHE A 474 11.17 3.80 4.13
N LEU A 475 10.54 4.05 2.99
CA LEU A 475 9.52 5.06 2.82
C LEU A 475 8.20 4.31 2.61
N VAL A 476 7.27 4.44 3.55
CA VAL A 476 5.97 3.77 3.47
C VAL A 476 4.90 4.75 3.05
N GLU A 477 4.28 4.49 1.92
CA GLU A 477 3.09 5.24 1.49
C GLU A 477 1.85 4.56 2.09
N VAL A 478 1.31 5.18 3.14
CA VAL A 478 0.30 4.54 3.99
C VAL A 478 -1.08 4.52 3.34
N GLY A 479 -1.42 5.55 2.56
CA GLY A 479 -2.66 5.59 1.80
C GLY A 479 -3.95 5.60 2.63
N TRP A 480 -3.91 6.09 3.86
CA TRP A 480 -5.10 6.20 4.71
C TRP A 480 -6.11 7.28 4.26
N LYS A 481 -5.76 8.07 3.28
CA LYS A 481 -6.79 8.84 2.57
C LYS A 481 -7.73 7.83 1.93
N SER A 482 -9.00 7.87 2.30
CA SER A 482 -10.01 7.15 1.52
C SER A 482 -9.80 7.53 0.08
N GLY A 483 -9.58 6.49 -0.71
CA GLY A 483 -9.45 6.66 -2.12
C GLY A 483 -10.52 7.62 -2.59
N ALA A 484 -10.07 8.51 -3.41
CA ALA A 484 -10.92 9.36 -4.13
C ALA A 484 -12.19 8.61 -4.49
N ASP A 485 -13.29 9.21 -4.11
CA ASP A 485 -14.28 9.37 -5.09
C ASP A 485 -14.84 8.10 -5.70
N VAL A 486 -15.29 7.21 -4.84
CA VAL A 486 -16.18 6.12 -5.27
C VAL A 486 -17.43 6.68 -5.96
N THR A 487 -17.71 7.99 -5.86
CA THR A 487 -18.95 8.58 -6.33
C THR A 487 -18.82 9.85 -7.18
N LYS A 488 -17.59 10.30 -7.54
CA LYS A 488 -17.35 11.60 -8.20
C LYS A 488 -17.98 12.84 -7.50
N GLU A 489 -18.42 12.70 -6.27
CA GLU A 489 -18.85 13.84 -5.47
C GLU A 489 -17.59 14.54 -4.93
N LYS A 490 -17.14 15.55 -5.66
CA LYS A 490 -15.96 16.37 -5.36
C LYS A 490 -15.94 16.99 -3.95
N ASP A 491 -17.06 16.95 -3.26
CA ASP A 491 -17.31 17.66 -2.01
C ASP A 491 -17.38 16.76 -0.77
N LYS A 492 -17.23 15.44 -0.90
CA LYS A 492 -17.16 14.57 0.29
C LYS A 492 -15.76 14.58 0.90
N PRO A 493 -15.63 14.83 2.20
CA PRO A 493 -14.32 14.80 2.86
C PRO A 493 -13.70 13.40 2.76
N GLN A 494 -12.43 13.36 2.42
CA GLN A 494 -11.65 12.11 2.45
C GLN A 494 -11.64 11.58 3.88
N VAL A 495 -12.17 10.39 4.11
CA VAL A 495 -12.23 9.75 5.42
C VAL A 495 -11.01 8.86 5.59
N ALA A 496 -10.16 9.19 6.55
CA ALA A 496 -9.08 8.30 6.96
C ALA A 496 -9.66 7.02 7.58
N ARG A 497 -9.06 5.85 7.28
CA ARG A 497 -9.56 4.54 7.73
C ARG A 497 -8.48 3.75 8.49
N PRO A 498 -8.00 4.28 9.62
CA PRO A 498 -6.90 3.67 10.35
C PRO A 498 -7.30 2.42 11.15
N TRP A 499 -8.59 2.25 11.52
CA TRP A 499 -9.03 1.20 12.42
C TRP A 499 -8.78 -0.22 11.92
N ILE A 500 -8.89 -0.45 10.62
CA ILE A 500 -8.73 -1.79 10.03
C ILE A 500 -7.26 -2.16 9.75
N SER A 501 -6.32 -1.23 9.92
CA SER A 501 -4.93 -1.45 9.46
C SER A 501 -3.83 -0.85 10.33
N HIS A 502 -4.17 -0.07 11.39
CA HIS A 502 -3.17 0.57 12.26
C HIS A 502 -2.14 -0.40 12.83
N ILE A 503 -2.56 -1.64 13.13
CA ILE A 503 -1.68 -2.65 13.71
C ILE A 503 -0.52 -3.02 12.76
N MET A 504 -0.73 -2.94 11.44
CA MET A 504 0.34 -3.21 10.48
C MET A 504 1.44 -2.15 10.54
N LEU A 505 1.06 -0.87 10.71
CA LEU A 505 2.06 0.21 10.88
C LEU A 505 2.73 0.16 12.25
N TYR A 506 1.99 -0.24 13.29
CA TYR A 506 2.58 -0.47 14.60
C TYR A 506 3.67 -1.54 14.53
N LEU A 507 3.38 -2.69 13.92
CA LEU A 507 4.36 -3.76 13.72
C LEU A 507 5.54 -3.31 12.85
N HIS A 508 5.28 -2.56 11.78
CA HIS A 508 6.33 -2.00 10.93
C HIS A 508 7.31 -1.14 11.73
N GLY A 509 6.79 -0.19 12.53
CA GLY A 509 7.63 0.66 13.38
C GLY A 509 8.48 -0.16 14.36
N LYS A 510 7.90 -1.18 14.99
CA LYS A 510 8.64 -2.08 15.91
C LYS A 510 9.72 -2.88 15.20
N LEU A 511 9.41 -3.46 14.05
CA LEU A 511 10.36 -4.24 13.23
C LEU A 511 11.52 -3.37 12.70
N CYS A 512 11.29 -2.09 12.46
CA CYS A 512 12.37 -1.17 12.08
C CYS A 512 13.44 -0.98 13.16
N TRP A 513 13.12 -1.30 14.41
CA TRP A 513 14.02 -1.15 15.58
C TRP A 513 14.55 -2.46 16.12
N ASP A 514 13.79 -3.55 15.99
CA ASP A 514 14.15 -4.84 16.55
C ASP A 514 13.90 -5.98 15.55
N ARG A 515 14.98 -6.49 14.98
CA ARG A 515 14.91 -7.65 14.06
C ARG A 515 14.45 -8.94 14.75
N ASN A 516 14.61 -9.01 16.05
CA ASN A 516 14.24 -10.19 16.85
C ASN A 516 12.83 -10.09 17.44
N LEU A 517 12.05 -9.08 17.04
CA LEU A 517 10.68 -8.90 17.51
C LEU A 517 9.85 -10.18 17.30
N ASP A 518 9.30 -10.71 18.38
CA ASP A 518 8.27 -11.75 18.31
C ASP A 518 6.92 -11.12 17.94
N VAL A 519 6.60 -11.19 16.66
CA VAL A 519 5.38 -10.61 16.08
C VAL A 519 4.14 -11.24 16.72
N GLN A 520 4.15 -12.56 16.98
CA GLN A 520 2.99 -13.24 17.56
C GLN A 520 2.77 -12.85 19.02
N ALA A 521 3.83 -12.75 19.82
CA ALA A 521 3.75 -12.24 21.18
C ALA A 521 3.23 -10.80 21.22
N THR A 522 3.71 -9.95 20.30
CA THR A 522 3.26 -8.55 20.18
C THR A 522 1.78 -8.46 19.81
N LEU A 523 1.30 -9.30 18.90
CA LEU A 523 -0.12 -9.36 18.54
C LEU A 523 -0.98 -9.88 19.69
N ASN A 524 -0.52 -10.88 20.43
CA ASN A 524 -1.25 -11.39 21.59
C ASN A 524 -1.37 -10.32 22.70
N GLU A 525 -0.29 -9.54 22.96
CA GLU A 525 -0.34 -8.39 23.87
C GLU A 525 -1.35 -7.34 23.38
N TYR A 526 -1.32 -7.04 22.07
CA TYR A 526 -2.27 -6.11 21.46
C TYR A 526 -3.72 -6.56 21.68
N TYR A 527 -4.06 -7.82 21.43
CA TYR A 527 -5.43 -8.30 21.66
C TYR A 527 -5.83 -8.20 23.13
N ASP A 528 -4.92 -8.55 24.05
CA ASP A 528 -5.16 -8.45 25.48
C ASP A 528 -5.42 -7.02 25.95
N LEU A 529 -4.51 -6.11 25.64
CA LEU A 529 -4.55 -4.75 26.15
C LEU A 529 -5.55 -3.85 25.42
N PHE A 530 -5.70 -4.05 24.11
CA PHE A 530 -6.49 -3.14 23.29
C PHE A 530 -7.96 -3.52 23.20
N TYR A 531 -8.30 -4.81 23.34
CA TYR A 531 -9.68 -5.30 23.25
C TYR A 531 -10.17 -5.98 24.54
N GLY A 532 -9.32 -6.23 25.51
CA GLY A 532 -9.69 -6.72 26.85
C GLY A 532 -10.65 -7.92 26.85
N PRO A 533 -11.91 -7.75 27.30
CA PRO A 533 -12.89 -8.85 27.34
C PRO A 533 -13.17 -9.51 25.99
N ALA A 534 -13.00 -8.77 24.87
CA ALA A 534 -13.25 -9.25 23.52
C ALA A 534 -11.98 -9.75 22.81
N LYS A 535 -10.88 -9.97 23.54
CA LYS A 535 -9.58 -10.36 22.97
C LYS A 535 -9.63 -11.59 22.06
N ALA A 536 -10.42 -12.57 22.42
CA ALA A 536 -10.53 -13.84 21.68
C ALA A 536 -11.22 -13.63 20.31
N GLU A 537 -12.29 -12.86 20.28
CA GLU A 537 -13.03 -12.53 19.06
C GLU A 537 -12.19 -11.62 18.16
N MET A 538 -11.50 -10.64 18.74
CA MET A 538 -10.67 -9.76 17.94
C MET A 538 -9.42 -10.46 17.40
N LYS A 539 -8.86 -11.41 18.14
CA LYS A 539 -7.85 -12.33 17.61
C LYS A 539 -8.40 -13.13 16.43
N GLU A 540 -9.59 -13.73 16.58
CA GLU A 540 -10.28 -14.44 15.48
C GLU A 540 -10.48 -13.52 14.28
N PHE A 541 -10.87 -12.26 14.50
CA PHE A 541 -11.06 -11.29 13.42
C PHE A 541 -9.79 -11.06 12.60
N PHE A 542 -8.68 -10.73 13.26
CA PHE A 542 -7.42 -10.43 12.59
C PHE A 542 -6.76 -11.66 11.95
N GLU A 543 -6.82 -12.83 12.60
CA GLU A 543 -6.34 -14.09 12.04
C GLU A 543 -7.18 -14.51 10.82
N PHE A 544 -8.50 -14.33 10.90
CA PHE A 544 -9.38 -14.56 9.76
C PHE A 544 -9.07 -13.58 8.62
N ALA A 545 -8.87 -12.29 8.93
CA ALA A 545 -8.50 -11.28 7.94
C ALA A 545 -7.17 -11.64 7.25
N GLU A 546 -6.15 -12.05 7.99
CA GLU A 546 -4.89 -12.54 7.40
C GLU A 546 -5.14 -13.76 6.52
N SER A 547 -5.89 -14.76 7.00
CA SER A 547 -6.17 -15.97 6.23
C SER A 547 -6.90 -15.71 4.92
N VAL A 548 -7.79 -14.73 4.90
CA VAL A 548 -8.48 -14.28 3.67
C VAL A 548 -7.50 -13.55 2.76
N TRP A 549 -6.71 -12.62 3.31
CA TRP A 549 -5.79 -11.80 2.53
C TRP A 549 -4.67 -12.61 1.86
N ILE A 550 -4.03 -13.54 2.58
CA ILE A 550 -2.93 -14.37 2.04
C ILE A 550 -3.42 -15.64 1.34
N SER A 551 -4.73 -15.84 1.21
CA SER A 551 -5.27 -17.06 0.59
C SER A 551 -4.89 -17.17 -0.89
N PRO A 552 -4.81 -18.39 -1.46
CA PRO A 552 -4.63 -18.58 -2.90
C PRO A 552 -5.71 -17.88 -3.75
N LYS A 553 -6.89 -17.64 -3.19
CA LYS A 553 -7.99 -16.91 -3.85
C LYS A 553 -7.71 -15.40 -3.91
N ALA A 554 -7.04 -14.86 -2.90
CA ALA A 554 -6.58 -13.48 -2.92
C ALA A 554 -5.57 -13.21 -4.04
N ARG A 555 -4.90 -14.24 -4.55
CA ARG A 555 -3.99 -14.16 -5.71
C ARG A 555 -4.67 -13.73 -7.01
N GLN A 556 -5.99 -13.63 -7.01
CA GLN A 556 -6.80 -13.25 -8.18
C GLN A 556 -7.30 -11.81 -8.12
N ILE A 557 -6.75 -11.00 -7.23
CA ILE A 557 -7.22 -9.62 -7.06
C ILE A 557 -6.79 -8.78 -8.26
N THR A 558 -7.63 -8.71 -9.27
CA THR A 558 -7.66 -7.57 -10.19
C THR A 558 -8.57 -6.46 -9.66
N THR A 559 -9.47 -6.82 -8.73
CA THR A 559 -10.37 -5.90 -8.04
C THR A 559 -10.71 -6.49 -6.67
N ALA A 560 -10.89 -5.69 -5.64
CA ALA A 560 -11.16 -6.11 -4.28
C ALA A 560 -12.38 -7.02 -4.10
N GLY A 561 -13.28 -7.05 -5.06
CA GLY A 561 -14.44 -7.95 -5.05
C GLY A 561 -14.16 -9.37 -5.51
N GLY A 562 -12.99 -9.62 -6.13
CA GLY A 562 -12.70 -10.92 -6.73
C GLY A 562 -12.37 -12.02 -5.73
N PHE A 563 -11.89 -11.69 -4.53
CA PHE A 563 -11.44 -12.68 -3.55
C PHE A 563 -12.36 -12.83 -2.32
N LEU A 564 -13.13 -11.79 -1.98
CA LEU A 564 -14.09 -11.85 -0.90
C LEU A 564 -15.37 -12.54 -1.37
N LYS A 565 -15.84 -13.48 -0.57
CA LYS A 565 -17.14 -14.05 -0.72
C LYS A 565 -18.14 -13.34 0.18
N PRO A 566 -19.44 -13.35 -0.14
CA PRO A 566 -20.47 -12.89 0.79
C PRO A 566 -20.35 -13.50 2.17
N ASP A 567 -20.06 -14.80 2.27
CA ASP A 567 -19.88 -15.51 3.55
C ASP A 567 -18.68 -14.99 4.35
N ASP A 568 -17.60 -14.56 3.68
CA ASP A 568 -16.45 -13.98 4.36
C ASP A 568 -16.81 -12.63 5.00
N VAL A 569 -17.61 -11.82 4.29
CA VAL A 569 -18.09 -10.53 4.81
C VAL A 569 -19.07 -10.75 5.96
N ASP A 570 -20.02 -11.66 5.81
CA ASP A 570 -20.95 -12.04 6.89
C ASP A 570 -20.17 -12.49 8.14
N ARG A 571 -19.11 -13.27 7.97
CA ARG A 571 -18.26 -13.73 9.06
C ARG A 571 -17.52 -12.60 9.75
N TYR A 572 -16.97 -11.61 9.01
CA TYR A 572 -16.36 -10.43 9.62
C TYR A 572 -17.34 -9.71 10.54
N PHE A 573 -18.56 -9.46 10.07
CA PHE A 573 -19.56 -8.73 10.85
C PHE A 573 -20.11 -9.58 12.01
N ASP A 574 -20.22 -10.90 11.88
CA ASP A 574 -20.58 -11.78 13.03
C ASP A 574 -19.51 -11.74 14.13
N ILE A 575 -18.23 -11.82 13.76
CA ILE A 575 -17.13 -11.73 14.75
C ILE A 575 -17.18 -10.37 15.46
N LEU A 576 -17.32 -9.26 14.71
CA LEU A 576 -17.39 -7.92 15.30
C LEU A 576 -18.62 -7.76 16.21
N ARG A 577 -19.77 -8.34 15.86
CA ARG A 577 -20.96 -8.35 16.72
C ARG A 577 -20.70 -9.08 18.03
N ARG A 578 -20.17 -10.30 17.99
CA ARG A 578 -19.81 -11.09 19.19
C ARG A 578 -18.77 -10.35 20.05
N ALA A 579 -17.78 -9.71 19.43
CA ALA A 579 -16.78 -8.91 20.11
C ALA A 579 -17.42 -7.72 20.83
N LYS A 580 -18.33 -6.98 20.15
CA LYS A 580 -19.04 -5.84 20.75
C LYS A 580 -19.94 -6.26 21.92
N GLU A 581 -20.63 -7.40 21.82
CA GLU A 581 -21.44 -7.96 22.90
C GLU A 581 -20.62 -8.21 24.15
N LYS A 582 -19.39 -8.73 24.00
CA LYS A 582 -18.46 -8.93 25.13
C LYS A 582 -17.85 -7.67 25.67
N ALA A 583 -17.50 -6.74 24.81
CA ALA A 583 -16.85 -5.49 25.21
C ALA A 583 -17.83 -4.48 25.81
N GLY A 584 -19.13 -4.53 25.43
CA GLY A 584 -20.14 -3.57 25.87
C GLY A 584 -19.85 -2.14 25.42
N ASP A 585 -20.36 -1.16 26.17
CA ASP A 585 -20.16 0.28 25.91
C ASP A 585 -18.91 0.85 26.61
N THR A 586 -17.85 0.07 26.63
CA THR A 586 -16.55 0.44 27.17
C THR A 586 -15.64 1.02 26.07
N ILE A 587 -14.44 1.47 26.46
CA ILE A 587 -13.39 1.87 25.49
C ILE A 587 -13.10 0.73 24.50
N TYR A 588 -13.15 -0.52 24.93
CA TYR A 588 -12.95 -1.70 24.07
C TYR A 588 -14.05 -1.80 23.00
N GLY A 589 -15.31 -1.58 23.39
CA GLY A 589 -16.44 -1.57 22.48
C GLY A 589 -16.38 -0.41 21.47
N GLN A 590 -15.91 0.77 21.90
CA GLN A 590 -15.72 1.91 20.99
C GLN A 590 -14.66 1.64 19.90
N ARG A 591 -13.57 0.93 20.24
CA ARG A 591 -12.54 0.49 19.28
C ARG A 591 -13.08 -0.49 18.26
N ILE A 592 -13.94 -1.42 18.67
CA ILE A 592 -14.62 -2.37 17.79
C ILE A 592 -15.61 -1.63 16.88
N ASP A 593 -16.36 -0.67 17.41
CA ASP A 593 -17.29 0.17 16.62
C ASP A 593 -16.53 0.99 15.55
N GLY A 594 -15.30 1.42 15.84
CA GLY A 594 -14.43 2.09 14.88
C GLY A 594 -14.15 1.20 13.66
N ILE A 595 -13.74 -0.06 13.88
CA ILE A 595 -13.52 -1.04 12.79
C ILE A 595 -14.82 -1.28 12.02
N ARG A 596 -15.92 -1.54 12.72
CA ARG A 596 -17.22 -1.82 12.10
C ARG A 596 -17.65 -0.67 11.20
N LYS A 597 -17.54 0.57 11.68
CA LYS A 597 -17.91 1.76 10.93
C LYS A 597 -17.08 1.94 9.64
N GLU A 598 -15.78 1.67 9.71
CA GLU A 598 -14.94 1.72 8.50
C GLU A 598 -15.31 0.65 7.47
N MET A 599 -15.86 -0.48 7.91
CA MET A 599 -16.28 -1.59 7.05
C MET A 599 -17.75 -1.51 6.59
N ASP A 600 -18.54 -0.54 7.05
CA ASP A 600 -19.98 -0.44 6.70
C ASP A 600 -20.23 -0.39 5.19
N ASP A 601 -19.39 0.34 4.44
CA ASP A 601 -19.49 0.41 2.97
C ASP A 601 -19.29 -0.97 2.31
N LEU A 602 -18.43 -1.82 2.89
CA LEU A 602 -18.18 -3.19 2.43
C LEU A 602 -19.45 -4.04 2.56
N SER A 603 -20.11 -4.00 3.73
CA SER A 603 -21.37 -4.71 3.96
C SER A 603 -22.44 -4.27 2.96
N GLN A 604 -22.62 -2.96 2.78
CA GLN A 604 -23.61 -2.41 1.85
C GLN A 604 -23.36 -2.84 0.39
N LEU A 605 -22.08 -2.88 -0.01
CA LEU A 605 -21.72 -3.34 -1.34
C LEU A 605 -22.10 -4.81 -1.52
N PHE A 606 -21.73 -5.68 -0.58
CA PHE A 606 -22.01 -7.12 -0.69
C PHE A 606 -23.50 -7.44 -0.62
N GLU A 607 -24.29 -6.70 0.13
CA GLU A 607 -25.75 -6.81 0.09
C GLU A 607 -26.32 -6.45 -1.30
N LYS A 608 -25.75 -5.46 -1.98
CA LYS A 608 -26.14 -5.16 -3.36
C LYS A 608 -25.70 -6.24 -4.34
N LEU A 609 -24.52 -6.82 -4.13
CA LEU A 609 -23.95 -7.85 -5.01
C LEU A 609 -24.65 -9.21 -4.88
N LYS A 610 -25.11 -9.59 -3.70
CA LYS A 610 -25.97 -10.79 -3.49
C LYS A 610 -27.21 -10.79 -4.37
N ARG A 611 -27.67 -9.63 -4.87
CA ARG A 611 -28.94 -9.43 -5.58
C ARG A 611 -28.84 -9.34 -7.10
N LYS A 612 -27.67 -9.33 -7.76
CA LYS A 612 -27.57 -8.78 -9.12
C LYS A 612 -27.01 -9.67 -10.23
N GLY A 613 -26.39 -10.79 -9.96
CA GLY A 613 -25.87 -11.63 -11.05
C GLY A 613 -26.92 -12.59 -11.60
N PRO A 614 -27.22 -12.61 -12.93
CA PRO A 614 -28.11 -13.61 -13.48
C PRO A 614 -27.50 -15.00 -13.38
N ASN A 615 -28.27 -15.96 -12.90
CA ASN A 615 -27.95 -17.38 -12.98
C ASN A 615 -28.47 -17.94 -14.31
N LEU A 616 -27.57 -18.21 -15.24
CA LEU A 616 -27.92 -18.62 -16.59
C LEU A 616 -27.66 -20.11 -16.77
N GLN A 617 -28.77 -20.86 -16.95
CA GLN A 617 -28.68 -22.25 -17.37
C GLN A 617 -28.44 -22.29 -18.88
N ILE A 618 -27.28 -22.78 -19.32
CA ILE A 618 -26.94 -22.87 -20.72
C ILE A 618 -27.19 -24.30 -21.28
N LYS A 619 -27.45 -24.37 -22.57
CA LYS A 619 -27.71 -25.66 -23.25
C LYS A 619 -26.42 -26.31 -23.73
N ALA A 620 -26.36 -27.63 -23.62
CA ALA A 620 -25.33 -28.42 -24.23
C ALA A 620 -25.66 -28.74 -25.68
N SER A 621 -24.70 -28.64 -26.60
CA SER A 621 -24.89 -28.93 -28.03
C SER A 621 -23.99 -30.07 -28.49
N LYS A 622 -24.55 -31.00 -29.29
CA LYS A 622 -23.80 -32.05 -30.00
C LYS A 622 -23.17 -31.53 -31.31
N ALA A 623 -23.77 -30.50 -31.88
CA ALA A 623 -23.30 -29.90 -33.12
C ALA A 623 -22.11 -28.95 -32.83
N LYS A 624 -21.07 -29.03 -33.66
CA LYS A 624 -19.98 -28.10 -33.70
C LYS A 624 -20.27 -27.03 -34.76
N PRO A 625 -20.41 -25.76 -34.38
CA PRO A 625 -20.63 -24.70 -35.36
C PRO A 625 -19.34 -24.38 -36.14
N GLN A 626 -19.49 -23.92 -37.36
CA GLN A 626 -18.46 -23.12 -38.00
C GLN A 626 -18.51 -21.73 -37.38
N ILE A 627 -17.37 -21.23 -36.88
CA ILE A 627 -17.28 -19.89 -36.35
C ILE A 627 -17.07 -18.94 -37.52
N ASP A 628 -18.16 -18.26 -37.92
CA ASP A 628 -18.24 -17.38 -39.10
C ASP A 628 -18.96 -16.05 -38.81
N GLY A 629 -19.35 -15.88 -37.53
CA GLY A 629 -20.06 -14.69 -37.06
C GLY A 629 -21.55 -14.70 -37.34
N ASP A 630 -22.10 -15.70 -38.09
CA ASP A 630 -23.51 -15.77 -38.41
C ASP A 630 -24.33 -16.37 -37.25
N LEU A 631 -25.16 -15.53 -36.60
CA LEU A 631 -26.06 -15.96 -35.54
C LEU A 631 -27.46 -16.35 -36.05
N ASP A 632 -27.76 -16.24 -37.33
CA ASP A 632 -29.03 -16.68 -37.94
C ASP A 632 -29.01 -18.14 -38.36
N LYS A 633 -27.85 -18.82 -38.26
CA LYS A 633 -27.70 -20.22 -38.62
C LYS A 633 -28.41 -21.17 -37.66
N PRO A 634 -28.75 -22.42 -38.09
CA PRO A 634 -29.51 -23.40 -37.32
C PRO A 634 -28.92 -23.70 -35.92
N PHE A 635 -27.60 -23.61 -35.76
CA PHE A 635 -26.92 -23.81 -34.48
C PHE A 635 -27.48 -22.91 -33.35
N TRP A 636 -27.82 -21.67 -33.66
CA TRP A 636 -28.38 -20.71 -32.73
C TRP A 636 -29.90 -20.70 -32.70
N ARG A 637 -30.58 -20.99 -33.84
CA ARG A 637 -32.03 -20.82 -34.04
C ARG A 637 -32.85 -22.10 -33.96
N LYS A 638 -32.26 -23.28 -34.20
CA LYS A 638 -32.99 -24.55 -34.26
C LYS A 638 -33.70 -24.91 -32.95
N ASP A 639 -33.05 -24.67 -31.83
CA ASP A 639 -33.61 -24.98 -30.50
C ASP A 639 -34.20 -23.75 -29.82
N ASP A 640 -34.22 -22.63 -30.48
CA ASP A 640 -34.71 -21.34 -30.00
C ASP A 640 -35.25 -20.45 -31.15
N PRO A 641 -36.36 -20.90 -31.78
CA PRO A 641 -36.95 -20.17 -32.91
C PRO A 641 -37.48 -18.78 -32.52
N LYS A 642 -37.77 -18.55 -31.21
CA LYS A 642 -38.25 -17.27 -30.69
C LYS A 642 -37.13 -16.36 -30.18
N GLY A 643 -35.85 -16.84 -30.11
CA GLY A 643 -34.72 -16.11 -29.56
C GLY A 643 -34.70 -15.99 -28.03
N ASP A 644 -35.43 -16.84 -27.33
CA ASP A 644 -35.57 -16.80 -25.88
C ASP A 644 -34.27 -17.21 -25.13
N GLY A 645 -33.31 -17.83 -25.85
CA GLY A 645 -31.96 -18.16 -25.30
C GLY A 645 -30.93 -17.03 -25.44
N PHE A 646 -31.33 -15.87 -25.94
CA PHE A 646 -30.49 -14.67 -25.98
C PHE A 646 -30.85 -13.73 -24.84
N HIS A 647 -29.88 -13.50 -23.96
CA HIS A 647 -30.03 -12.64 -22.78
C HIS A 647 -29.66 -11.20 -23.14
N PRO A 648 -30.53 -10.21 -22.85
CA PRO A 648 -30.24 -8.81 -23.14
C PRO A 648 -29.17 -8.26 -22.20
N LEU A 649 -28.31 -7.39 -22.73
CA LEU A 649 -27.48 -6.51 -21.93
C LEU A 649 -28.31 -5.29 -21.48
N VAL A 650 -27.95 -4.75 -20.33
CA VAL A 650 -28.60 -3.59 -19.72
C VAL A 650 -27.58 -2.46 -19.59
N ASP A 651 -28.06 -1.24 -19.41
CA ASP A 651 -27.17 -0.09 -19.15
C ASP A 651 -26.28 -0.37 -17.92
N MET A 652 -25.00 -0.09 -18.07
CA MET A 652 -23.99 -0.41 -17.06
C MET A 652 -24.24 0.32 -15.72
N ARG A 653 -24.79 1.54 -15.78
CA ARG A 653 -24.94 2.42 -14.61
C ARG A 653 -26.31 2.24 -13.95
N THR A 654 -27.37 2.19 -14.75
CA THR A 654 -28.74 2.15 -14.25
C THR A 654 -29.25 0.72 -14.04
N GLY A 655 -28.72 -0.26 -14.77
CA GLY A 655 -29.21 -1.64 -14.81
C GLY A 655 -30.51 -1.77 -15.61
N GLU A 656 -30.98 -0.76 -16.33
CA GLU A 656 -32.17 -0.73 -17.11
C GLU A 656 -31.95 -1.21 -18.55
N LYS A 657 -32.97 -1.76 -19.17
CA LYS A 657 -32.92 -2.11 -20.60
C LYS A 657 -32.98 -0.84 -21.43
N PRO A 658 -32.07 -0.66 -22.41
CA PRO A 658 -32.17 0.48 -23.31
C PRO A 658 -33.43 0.40 -24.15
N GLU A 659 -34.18 1.51 -24.27
CA GLU A 659 -35.46 1.54 -25.02
C GLU A 659 -35.26 1.47 -26.53
N HIS A 660 -34.13 1.90 -27.05
CA HIS A 660 -33.89 2.17 -28.47
C HIS A 660 -32.78 1.33 -29.10
N LEU A 661 -32.14 0.45 -28.33
CA LEU A 661 -31.00 -0.35 -28.81
C LEU A 661 -30.89 -1.64 -27.99
N GLN A 662 -30.74 -2.78 -28.66
CA GLN A 662 -30.60 -4.04 -27.98
C GLN A 662 -29.26 -4.71 -28.30
N THR A 663 -28.53 -5.11 -27.27
CA THR A 663 -27.46 -6.08 -27.38
C THR A 663 -27.85 -7.31 -26.62
N LYS A 664 -27.64 -8.48 -27.22
CA LYS A 664 -28.06 -9.77 -26.66
C LYS A 664 -26.91 -10.77 -26.76
N VAL A 665 -26.80 -11.67 -25.77
CA VAL A 665 -25.79 -12.73 -25.75
C VAL A 665 -26.43 -14.08 -25.52
N SER A 666 -25.93 -15.10 -26.18
CA SER A 666 -26.31 -16.50 -25.96
C SER A 666 -25.07 -17.38 -25.78
N PHE A 667 -25.23 -18.43 -25.02
CA PHE A 667 -24.16 -19.37 -24.69
C PHE A 667 -24.54 -20.80 -25.04
N ARG A 668 -23.58 -21.58 -25.56
CA ARG A 668 -23.75 -23.03 -25.81
C ARG A 668 -22.47 -23.74 -25.31
N TRP A 669 -22.67 -24.86 -24.65
CA TRP A 669 -21.57 -25.75 -24.25
C TRP A 669 -21.47 -26.91 -25.22
N LEU A 670 -20.26 -27.23 -25.71
CA LEU A 670 -20.08 -28.41 -26.56
C LEU A 670 -20.08 -29.70 -25.72
N ASN A 671 -20.86 -30.71 -26.13
CA ASN A 671 -21.03 -31.96 -25.38
C ASN A 671 -19.75 -32.80 -25.24
N ASP A 672 -18.73 -32.56 -26.09
CA ASP A 672 -17.40 -33.18 -25.96
C ASP A 672 -16.53 -32.52 -24.91
N ASN A 673 -17.09 -31.58 -24.13
CA ASN A 673 -16.42 -30.79 -23.11
C ASN A 673 -15.23 -29.99 -23.62
N SER A 674 -15.18 -29.67 -24.91
CA SER A 674 -14.05 -28.98 -25.53
C SER A 674 -14.14 -27.46 -25.42
N SER A 675 -15.35 -26.88 -25.53
CA SER A 675 -15.47 -25.44 -25.69
C SER A 675 -16.82 -24.86 -25.20
N LEU A 676 -16.75 -23.58 -24.79
CA LEU A 676 -17.89 -22.68 -24.66
C LEU A 676 -18.00 -21.87 -25.95
N ILE A 677 -19.20 -21.86 -26.54
CA ILE A 677 -19.52 -21.03 -27.72
C ILE A 677 -20.38 -19.86 -27.28
N ILE A 678 -20.02 -18.66 -27.64
CA ILE A 678 -20.67 -17.41 -27.28
C ILE A 678 -21.11 -16.69 -28.56
N GLY A 679 -22.38 -16.33 -28.67
CA GLY A 679 -22.91 -15.50 -29.73
C GLY A 679 -23.39 -14.16 -29.16
N ILE A 680 -22.92 -13.06 -29.74
CA ILE A 680 -23.27 -11.71 -29.31
C ILE A 680 -23.89 -10.97 -30.49
N ASP A 681 -25.11 -10.49 -30.32
CA ASP A 681 -25.89 -9.75 -31.30
C ASP A 681 -25.99 -8.28 -30.89
N CYS A 682 -25.36 -7.41 -31.61
CA CYS A 682 -25.23 -5.98 -31.34
C CYS A 682 -26.08 -5.19 -32.35
N GLU A 683 -27.29 -4.80 -31.98
CA GLU A 683 -28.09 -3.88 -32.78
C GLU A 683 -27.34 -2.52 -32.88
N GLU A 684 -27.34 -1.97 -34.12
CA GLU A 684 -26.71 -0.69 -34.41
C GLU A 684 -27.39 -0.02 -35.61
N PRO A 685 -28.24 0.98 -35.37
CA PRO A 685 -28.87 1.72 -36.43
C PRO A 685 -27.94 2.64 -37.22
N LYS A 686 -26.79 2.98 -36.62
CA LYS A 686 -25.78 3.88 -37.22
C LYS A 686 -24.52 3.10 -37.66
N MET A 687 -24.72 2.07 -38.47
CA MET A 687 -23.63 1.20 -38.95
C MET A 687 -22.51 1.96 -39.68
N ASP A 688 -22.86 3.08 -40.33
CA ASP A 688 -21.94 3.98 -41.00
C ASP A 688 -21.06 4.80 -40.05
N LYS A 689 -21.40 4.83 -38.77
CA LYS A 689 -20.65 5.57 -37.71
C LYS A 689 -19.86 4.66 -36.78
N LEU A 690 -19.79 3.36 -37.04
CA LEU A 690 -18.98 2.44 -36.26
C LEU A 690 -17.54 2.91 -36.21
N ARG A 691 -17.02 3.03 -35.03
CA ARG A 691 -15.62 3.37 -34.80
C ARG A 691 -14.77 2.10 -34.77
N GLU A 692 -13.83 2.00 -35.70
CA GLU A 692 -12.98 0.84 -35.96
C GLU A 692 -11.54 1.28 -36.23
N ALA A 693 -10.99 2.11 -35.35
CA ALA A 693 -9.67 2.70 -35.53
C ALA A 693 -8.56 1.68 -35.28
N CYS A 694 -8.74 0.78 -34.34
CA CYS A 694 -7.79 -0.29 -34.03
C CYS A 694 -7.79 -1.34 -35.15
N LYS A 695 -6.62 -1.60 -35.75
CA LYS A 695 -6.41 -2.60 -36.82
C LYS A 695 -5.43 -3.70 -36.41
N SER A 696 -4.70 -3.52 -35.33
CA SER A 696 -3.69 -4.47 -34.87
C SER A 696 -4.26 -5.35 -33.76
N PRO A 697 -4.12 -6.67 -33.84
CA PRO A 697 -4.43 -7.56 -32.71
C PRO A 697 -3.59 -7.19 -31.47
N ASP A 698 -4.11 -7.51 -30.30
CA ASP A 698 -3.45 -7.33 -29.00
C ASP A 698 -3.04 -5.88 -28.70
N SER A 699 -3.71 -4.91 -29.35
CA SER A 699 -3.50 -3.48 -29.09
C SER A 699 -4.56 -2.93 -28.14
N PRO A 700 -4.16 -2.26 -27.04
CA PRO A 700 -5.11 -1.60 -26.13
C PRO A 700 -5.88 -0.44 -26.78
N ALA A 701 -5.51 -0.01 -27.98
CA ALA A 701 -6.27 0.97 -28.77
C ALA A 701 -7.70 0.48 -29.11
N ILE A 702 -7.97 -0.82 -28.99
CA ILE A 702 -9.32 -1.41 -29.19
C ILE A 702 -10.36 -0.81 -28.24
N TYR A 703 -9.95 -0.33 -27.07
CA TYR A 703 -10.85 0.32 -26.11
C TYR A 703 -11.33 1.72 -26.55
N GLY A 704 -10.87 2.19 -27.69
CA GLY A 704 -11.39 3.39 -28.37
C GLY A 704 -12.47 3.10 -29.39
N ASP A 705 -12.82 1.83 -29.68
CA ASP A 705 -13.68 1.40 -30.77
C ASP A 705 -15.07 0.94 -30.29
N ASP A 706 -15.97 0.70 -31.26
CA ASP A 706 -17.18 -0.10 -31.06
C ASP A 706 -16.78 -1.53 -30.84
N MET A 707 -16.93 -2.04 -29.60
CA MET A 707 -16.43 -3.35 -29.20
C MET A 707 -17.33 -4.09 -28.23
N VAL A 708 -17.11 -5.38 -28.11
CA VAL A 708 -17.61 -6.23 -27.03
C VAL A 708 -16.44 -6.83 -26.26
N GLU A 709 -16.60 -6.99 -24.96
CA GLU A 709 -15.64 -7.64 -24.07
C GLU A 709 -16.29 -8.80 -23.35
N ILE A 710 -15.63 -9.94 -23.36
CA ILE A 710 -16.04 -11.18 -22.69
C ILE A 710 -15.10 -11.41 -21.53
N ARG A 711 -15.65 -11.56 -20.33
CA ARG A 711 -14.92 -11.92 -19.13
C ARG A 711 -15.43 -13.24 -18.59
N LEU A 712 -14.50 -14.15 -18.30
CA LEU A 712 -14.81 -15.46 -17.73
C LEU A 712 -14.04 -15.69 -16.45
N GLU A 713 -14.65 -16.42 -15.53
CA GLU A 713 -14.02 -16.93 -14.31
C GLU A 713 -14.37 -18.40 -14.14
N THR A 714 -13.38 -19.27 -14.30
CA THR A 714 -13.63 -20.71 -14.39
C THR A 714 -13.46 -21.44 -13.04
N GLY A 715 -13.12 -20.73 -11.98
CA GLY A 715 -12.88 -21.31 -10.65
C GLY A 715 -11.51 -22.00 -10.49
N THR A 716 -10.68 -21.98 -11.54
CA THR A 716 -9.32 -22.56 -11.51
C THR A 716 -8.22 -21.51 -11.29
N GLY A 717 -8.59 -20.25 -11.11
CA GLY A 717 -7.64 -19.13 -11.06
C GLY A 717 -7.25 -18.57 -12.42
N ILE A 718 -7.80 -19.13 -13.50
CA ILE A 718 -7.57 -18.65 -14.86
C ILE A 718 -8.76 -17.79 -15.29
N ARG A 719 -8.50 -16.54 -15.68
CA ARG A 719 -9.52 -15.55 -16.06
C ARG A 719 -9.22 -15.00 -17.44
N PRO A 720 -9.74 -15.63 -18.50
CA PRO A 720 -9.64 -15.06 -19.82
C PRO A 720 -10.55 -13.84 -19.95
N PHE A 721 -10.04 -12.81 -20.59
CA PHE A 721 -10.88 -11.78 -21.15
C PHE A 721 -10.52 -11.53 -22.63
N ILE A 722 -11.54 -11.25 -23.43
CA ILE A 722 -11.46 -11.17 -24.88
C ILE A 722 -12.24 -9.93 -25.30
N ALA A 723 -11.55 -8.91 -25.81
CA ALA A 723 -12.19 -7.76 -26.43
C ALA A 723 -12.18 -7.91 -27.96
N ILE A 724 -13.30 -7.59 -28.61
CA ILE A 724 -13.51 -7.77 -30.05
C ILE A 724 -14.16 -6.51 -30.58
N ASN A 725 -13.52 -5.81 -31.54
CA ASN A 725 -14.19 -4.68 -32.18
C ASN A 725 -15.10 -5.13 -33.34
N SER A 726 -15.93 -4.22 -33.83
CA SER A 726 -16.87 -4.50 -34.94
C SER A 726 -16.18 -4.82 -36.26
N ALA A 727 -14.87 -4.62 -36.39
CA ALA A 727 -14.06 -5.04 -37.55
C ALA A 727 -13.48 -6.46 -37.39
N GLY A 728 -13.66 -7.12 -36.22
CA GLY A 728 -13.15 -8.45 -35.94
C GLY A 728 -11.71 -8.46 -35.41
N VAL A 729 -11.14 -7.33 -35.04
CA VAL A 729 -9.84 -7.28 -34.36
C VAL A 729 -10.05 -7.77 -32.94
N VAL A 730 -9.10 -8.58 -32.43
CA VAL A 730 -9.16 -9.21 -31.13
C VAL A 730 -8.01 -8.72 -30.27
N PHE A 731 -8.32 -8.40 -29.02
CA PHE A 731 -7.39 -8.26 -27.94
C PHE A 731 -7.77 -9.29 -26.88
N ASP A 732 -6.93 -10.26 -26.64
CA ASP A 732 -7.19 -11.25 -25.61
C ASP A 732 -6.04 -11.38 -24.64
N GLU A 733 -6.37 -11.50 -23.38
CA GLU A 733 -5.44 -11.65 -22.28
C GLU A 733 -5.97 -12.70 -21.30
N CYS A 734 -5.07 -13.38 -20.65
CA CYS A 734 -5.44 -14.28 -19.58
C CYS A 734 -4.68 -13.96 -18.31
N ILE A 735 -5.43 -13.61 -17.29
CA ILE A 735 -4.89 -13.47 -15.95
C ILE A 735 -4.85 -14.87 -15.34
N THR A 736 -3.65 -15.35 -15.00
CA THR A 736 -3.44 -16.68 -14.45
C THR A 736 -2.59 -16.65 -13.20
N GLU A 737 -2.88 -17.56 -12.26
CA GLU A 737 -2.06 -17.81 -11.09
C GLU A 737 -0.81 -18.68 -11.39
N ARG A 738 -0.75 -19.27 -12.58
CA ARG A 738 0.30 -20.22 -12.98
C ARG A 738 1.17 -19.63 -14.06
N LEU A 739 2.06 -18.71 -13.70
CA LEU A 739 3.00 -18.06 -14.63
C LEU A 739 3.92 -19.05 -15.36
N GLU A 740 4.20 -20.22 -14.77
CA GLU A 740 5.12 -21.21 -15.33
C GLU A 740 4.51 -22.07 -16.43
N ASP A 741 3.18 -22.22 -16.47
CA ASP A 741 2.52 -23.20 -17.33
C ASP A 741 1.97 -22.65 -18.66
N LEU A 742 1.97 -21.33 -18.88
CA LEU A 742 1.26 -20.72 -20.00
C LEU A 742 2.07 -19.65 -20.77
N PRO A 743 3.27 -19.98 -21.31
CA PRO A 743 4.04 -18.99 -22.07
C PRO A 743 3.38 -18.55 -23.39
N ASN A 744 2.29 -19.21 -23.82
CA ASN A 744 1.63 -18.97 -25.12
C ASN A 744 0.10 -18.97 -25.03
N PHE A 745 -0.46 -18.46 -23.95
CA PHE A 745 -1.90 -18.47 -23.74
C PHE A 745 -2.71 -17.52 -24.67
N TYR A 746 -2.03 -16.86 -25.57
CA TYR A 746 -2.54 -15.84 -26.47
C TYR A 746 -3.34 -16.44 -27.64
N ARG A 747 -4.38 -17.15 -27.49
CA ARG A 747 -5.42 -17.49 -28.49
C ARG A 747 -6.22 -18.71 -28.06
N VAL A 748 -6.94 -18.57 -26.95
CA VAL A 748 -7.90 -19.60 -26.51
C VAL A 748 -9.16 -19.61 -27.37
N SER A 749 -9.34 -18.63 -28.22
CA SER A 749 -10.59 -18.42 -28.91
C SER A 749 -10.45 -18.36 -30.42
N LYS A 750 -11.47 -18.89 -31.10
CA LYS A 750 -11.75 -18.53 -32.49
C LYS A 750 -12.83 -17.46 -32.45
N VAL A 751 -12.62 -16.40 -33.22
CA VAL A 751 -13.55 -15.26 -33.28
C VAL A 751 -13.89 -14.99 -34.74
N ALA A 752 -15.16 -14.70 -34.98
CA ALA A 752 -15.62 -14.17 -36.24
C ALA A 752 -16.71 -13.10 -36.03
N VAL A 753 -16.66 -12.07 -36.83
CA VAL A 753 -17.60 -10.96 -36.81
C VAL A 753 -18.31 -10.88 -38.14
N LYS A 754 -19.64 -10.64 -38.12
CA LYS A 754 -20.42 -10.42 -39.33
C LYS A 754 -21.26 -9.16 -39.21
N LYS A 755 -21.28 -8.34 -40.29
CA LYS A 755 -22.05 -7.10 -40.36
C LYS A 755 -23.30 -7.28 -41.17
N TYR A 756 -24.38 -6.65 -40.73
CA TYR A 756 -25.69 -6.58 -41.40
C TYR A 756 -26.11 -5.08 -41.49
N PRO A 757 -27.17 -4.75 -42.20
CA PRO A 757 -27.59 -3.36 -42.39
C PRO A 757 -27.85 -2.57 -41.09
N HIS A 758 -28.29 -3.23 -40.01
CA HIS A 758 -28.68 -2.57 -38.77
C HIS A 758 -28.12 -3.27 -37.51
N ARG A 759 -27.13 -4.14 -37.69
CA ARG A 759 -26.44 -4.82 -36.57
C ARG A 759 -25.11 -5.39 -36.97
N TRP A 760 -24.31 -5.71 -36.02
CA TRP A 760 -23.17 -6.59 -36.19
C TRP A 760 -23.19 -7.71 -35.14
N THR A 761 -22.59 -8.82 -35.45
CA THR A 761 -22.59 -9.98 -34.55
C THR A 761 -21.18 -10.49 -34.37
N ALA A 762 -20.88 -11.01 -33.19
CA ALA A 762 -19.66 -11.72 -32.88
C ALA A 762 -19.96 -13.15 -32.45
N GLU A 763 -19.22 -14.09 -32.99
CA GLU A 763 -19.26 -15.51 -32.60
C GLU A 763 -17.88 -15.92 -32.11
N VAL A 764 -17.84 -16.49 -30.89
CA VAL A 764 -16.60 -16.79 -30.18
C VAL A 764 -16.62 -18.20 -29.66
N GLN A 765 -15.52 -18.94 -29.95
CA GLN A 765 -15.27 -20.23 -29.34
C GLN A 765 -14.14 -20.09 -28.32
N VAL A 766 -14.41 -20.40 -27.09
CA VAL A 766 -13.43 -20.42 -25.99
C VAL A 766 -13.12 -21.88 -25.65
N ASP A 767 -11.88 -22.29 -25.83
CA ASP A 767 -11.45 -23.65 -25.52
C ASP A 767 -11.39 -23.85 -24.00
N ALA A 768 -12.13 -24.82 -23.51
CA ALA A 768 -12.32 -25.03 -22.08
C ALA A 768 -11.09 -25.73 -21.43
N LYS A 769 -10.43 -26.62 -22.16
CA LYS A 769 -9.35 -27.47 -21.61
C LYS A 769 -8.20 -26.68 -20.96
N PRO A 770 -7.67 -25.60 -21.56
CA PRO A 770 -6.59 -24.84 -20.94
C PRO A 770 -7.04 -23.97 -19.77
N ILE A 771 -8.31 -23.60 -19.66
CA ILE A 771 -8.81 -22.61 -18.71
C ILE A 771 -9.66 -23.20 -17.58
N SER A 772 -10.06 -24.48 -17.66
CA SER A 772 -10.97 -25.04 -16.65
C SER A 772 -10.64 -26.48 -16.29
N GLY A 773 -11.03 -26.86 -15.09
CA GLY A 773 -11.05 -28.26 -14.63
C GLY A 773 -12.22 -29.06 -15.20
N GLY A 774 -13.09 -28.49 -16.06
CA GLY A 774 -14.22 -29.19 -16.64
C GLY A 774 -15.46 -28.34 -16.90
N ARG A 775 -16.55 -29.03 -17.23
CA ARG A 775 -17.87 -28.46 -17.52
C ARG A 775 -18.44 -27.68 -16.34
N PRO A 776 -18.95 -26.46 -16.54
CA PRO A 776 -19.63 -25.71 -15.48
C PRO A 776 -20.90 -26.42 -15.03
N THR A 777 -21.08 -26.61 -13.73
CA THR A 777 -22.25 -27.25 -13.08
C THR A 777 -22.88 -26.28 -12.08
N ASN A 778 -24.06 -26.64 -11.53
CA ASN A 778 -24.66 -25.80 -10.47
C ASN A 778 -23.76 -25.59 -9.24
N SER A 779 -22.92 -26.56 -8.93
CA SER A 779 -21.97 -26.47 -7.79
C SER A 779 -20.62 -25.83 -8.15
N LEU A 780 -20.29 -25.79 -9.45
CA LEU A 780 -19.07 -25.22 -10.02
C LEU A 780 -19.45 -24.41 -11.26
N SER A 781 -20.24 -23.36 -11.07
CA SER A 781 -20.61 -22.43 -12.12
C SER A 781 -19.39 -21.62 -12.57
N TRP A 782 -19.36 -21.24 -13.84
CA TRP A 782 -18.41 -20.26 -14.32
C TRP A 782 -19.00 -18.85 -14.16
N GLY A 783 -18.18 -17.92 -13.70
CA GLY A 783 -18.49 -16.51 -13.76
C GLY A 783 -18.41 -16.00 -15.20
N VAL A 784 -19.36 -15.16 -15.61
CA VAL A 784 -19.36 -14.54 -16.93
C VAL A 784 -19.89 -13.10 -16.85
N ASN A 785 -19.22 -12.19 -17.57
CA ASN A 785 -19.81 -10.92 -17.92
C ASN A 785 -19.52 -10.63 -19.39
N ILE A 786 -20.48 -10.04 -20.06
CA ILE A 786 -20.36 -9.55 -21.43
C ILE A 786 -20.61 -8.05 -21.38
N CYS A 787 -19.69 -7.29 -21.92
CA CYS A 787 -19.76 -5.85 -21.94
C CYS A 787 -19.76 -5.37 -23.39
N ARG A 788 -20.57 -4.37 -23.72
CA ARG A 788 -20.51 -3.65 -24.99
C ARG A 788 -20.15 -2.20 -24.75
N GLN A 789 -19.16 -1.72 -25.44
CA GLN A 789 -18.90 -0.30 -25.62
C GLN A 789 -19.39 0.12 -27.01
N ARG A 790 -20.26 1.10 -27.04
CA ARG A 790 -20.81 1.69 -28.26
C ARG A 790 -20.27 3.11 -28.44
N MET A 791 -19.58 3.34 -29.53
CA MET A 791 -18.97 4.63 -29.88
C MET A 791 -19.71 5.33 -31.04
N ALA A 792 -20.59 4.61 -31.75
CA ALA A 792 -21.38 5.15 -32.87
C ALA A 792 -22.48 6.15 -32.44
N GLY A 793 -22.66 6.36 -31.12
CA GLY A 793 -23.55 7.37 -30.54
C GLY A 793 -22.96 8.78 -30.56
N ASN A 794 -23.64 9.73 -29.92
CA ASN A 794 -23.12 11.07 -29.69
C ASN A 794 -22.13 11.08 -28.51
N GLU A 795 -22.32 10.17 -27.55
CA GLU A 795 -21.48 9.92 -26.38
C GLU A 795 -21.23 8.42 -26.27
N PRO A 796 -20.14 7.97 -25.63
CA PRO A 796 -19.90 6.58 -25.37
C PRO A 796 -20.99 5.97 -24.51
N GLU A 797 -21.56 4.84 -24.95
CA GLU A 797 -22.56 4.08 -24.22
C GLU A 797 -22.01 2.72 -23.81
N HIS A 798 -22.37 2.27 -22.61
CA HIS A 798 -21.84 1.02 -22.04
C HIS A 798 -22.98 0.13 -21.55
N TYR A 799 -23.00 -1.11 -22.03
CA TYR A 799 -23.99 -2.11 -21.68
C TYR A 799 -23.35 -3.38 -21.15
N MET A 800 -23.98 -4.04 -20.18
CA MET A 800 -23.46 -5.24 -19.53
C MET A 800 -24.53 -6.30 -19.35
N LEU A 801 -24.10 -7.57 -19.37
CA LEU A 801 -24.95 -8.69 -18.99
C LEU A 801 -25.31 -8.65 -17.50
N SER A 802 -24.35 -8.25 -16.68
CA SER A 802 -24.50 -8.04 -15.24
C SER A 802 -23.93 -6.66 -14.88
N PRO A 803 -24.80 -5.66 -14.60
CA PRO A 803 -24.39 -4.28 -14.44
C PRO A 803 -23.57 -4.06 -13.18
N SER A 804 -22.51 -3.26 -13.29
CA SER A 804 -21.57 -2.95 -12.20
C SER A 804 -21.76 -1.54 -11.61
N GLY A 805 -22.47 -0.68 -12.32
CA GLY A 805 -22.63 0.72 -11.96
C GLY A 805 -21.50 1.64 -12.42
N THR A 806 -20.27 1.15 -12.59
CA THR A 806 -19.09 2.03 -12.82
C THR A 806 -18.08 1.56 -13.86
N LYS A 807 -17.78 0.28 -13.97
CA LYS A 807 -16.68 -0.22 -14.83
C LYS A 807 -16.95 -1.61 -15.40
N PHE A 808 -16.39 -1.91 -16.57
CA PHE A 808 -16.47 -3.24 -17.19
C PHE A 808 -15.78 -4.34 -16.37
N ASN A 809 -14.76 -4.02 -15.59
CA ASN A 809 -13.89 -4.99 -14.95
C ASN A 809 -14.21 -5.26 -13.47
N GLU A 810 -15.48 -5.15 -13.07
CA GLU A 810 -15.92 -5.49 -11.71
C GLU A 810 -16.20 -7.00 -11.58
N PRO A 811 -15.30 -7.82 -11.01
CA PRO A 811 -15.47 -9.27 -10.91
C PRO A 811 -16.68 -9.69 -10.09
N THR A 812 -17.09 -8.88 -9.13
CA THR A 812 -18.25 -9.13 -8.27
C THR A 812 -19.58 -8.98 -9.00
N CYS A 813 -19.56 -8.36 -10.18
CA CYS A 813 -20.72 -8.18 -11.04
C CYS A 813 -20.80 -9.23 -12.14
N MET A 814 -20.21 -10.41 -11.97
CA MET A 814 -20.35 -11.50 -12.93
C MET A 814 -21.64 -12.25 -12.70
N GLY A 815 -22.35 -12.59 -13.78
CA GLY A 815 -23.39 -13.61 -13.78
C GLY A 815 -22.77 -15.01 -13.66
N ASN A 816 -23.58 -15.99 -13.36
CA ASN A 816 -23.18 -17.39 -13.32
C ASN A 816 -23.74 -18.16 -14.52
N ILE A 817 -22.89 -18.93 -15.21
CA ILE A 817 -23.32 -19.87 -16.22
C ILE A 817 -23.10 -21.31 -15.72
N PHE A 818 -24.07 -22.18 -15.97
CA PHE A 818 -23.96 -23.61 -15.70
C PHE A 818 -24.73 -24.40 -16.74
N VAL A 819 -24.23 -25.58 -17.11
CA VAL A 819 -24.90 -26.45 -18.08
C VAL A 819 -25.94 -27.28 -17.35
N GLY A 820 -27.18 -27.18 -17.78
CA GLY A 820 -28.28 -28.00 -17.29
C GLY A 820 -28.04 -29.53 -17.48
N LYS A 821 -28.76 -30.34 -16.68
CA LYS A 821 -28.72 -31.79 -16.81
C LYS A 821 -29.20 -32.27 -18.17
#